data_763ab503809728e2db1cbe87573def41
#
_entry.id   763ab503809728e2db1cbe87573def41
#
_cell.length_a   1.000
_cell.length_b   1.000
_cell.length_c   1.000
_cell.angle_alpha   90.00
_cell.angle_beta   90.00
_cell.angle_gamma   90.00
#
_symmetry.space_group_name_H-M   'P 1'
#
loop_
_entity.id
_entity.type
_entity.pdbx_description
1 polymer ?
#
loop_
_entity_poly.entity_id
_entity_poly.type
_entity_poly.pdbx_seq_one_letter_code
_entity_poly.pdbx_strand_id
1 'polypeptide(L)'
;MEPLVRKRSGKVVSFSRFRIINAVYKAMKATNIGTKADAEKIADAVSVYLYRNYFKKGDIPHVETIQDIIEKTLMERGFPEVAKAYILYREKRREAREIGKALVDGINLIEEYLGQDDWRVRENSNMNYSLQGLNFHVSSSVVARYWLEKLYPKEVSQAHKEGDFHIHDLGVLGPYCVGWDLYDLLLRGFGGVYGKVESAPPKHFRSALGQIVNFFYTLQGESAGAQAFSNFDTLLAPFVRYDKLSYEEVKQCMQEFLFNVNVPTRVGFQCLSEDTEILTPEGWKTWKDIKEGDLIYTFNLEKKVLEIKEVTYVFKRHYEGIMYNLKNRNQDQLISPGHRVVRQIFNTDNFILQPVEELLNFKSPIPIPVSAPSNNEDFPISDEELKLIAWILAEGSIEKDGSKRVSIYQSKERHFEYYKEIISLLNSLNLSYTEKEQESWGKCIHIRLSPKSSKYVHYILGNPKKIFPSFLYKLSSRQARLFIDTYAKGDGWKEGRRIRIITTDLDFINGLSAIGVLAGFNVSIKLREPKGNTKKLKYEITFTETKTDYIQKIETVPYTGIIWSVHTENETVIARRAGQIFITGNTPFTNLTFDLKPSKLYAKANVIIGGKPQKETYEEFHKEMSMINRAFCELMMAGDAKGRIFTFPIPTYNITKDFDWDNPDYEPLWEMTRKYGIPYFANFVNSDMDPDDARSMCCRLRLDQRELRKRGGGLFGANPLTGSIGVVTINLPRIGYLSTCEEEFFERLERLMELAKISLEIKRKVIEDFTEKGLYPYSKVYLESVKQARGQYWCNHFSTIGVIGMNEMCLNFLGKPIYDPSAKEFAIKVLKFMRDKIANFQEETGNLYNLEATPAEGTSYRLARIDKKKFPKIKTAGTDPVPYYTNSCHLPVNYTDDIFEILTHQDDLQVLFTGGTVVHLFVGEEITDRKIVKELVKTIVENFKIPYFSITPTFSICPVHGYLPGKHEFCPHPHTEEDLEKFGIEIELPITLLAKLPEKAYKKL
;
A
#
# COMPACT_ATOMS: atom_id res chain seq x y z
N MET A 1 -3.40 51.48 -32.78
CA MET A 1 -3.42 50.03 -32.41
C MET A 1 -4.74 49.74 -31.75
N GLU A 2 -5.35 48.60 -32.11
CA GLU A 2 -6.57 48.13 -31.47
C GLU A 2 -6.27 47.77 -30.02
N PRO A 3 -7.05 48.22 -29.02
CA PRO A 3 -6.75 47.93 -27.62
C PRO A 3 -6.93 46.43 -27.34
N LEU A 4 -5.92 45.76 -26.77
CA LEU A 4 -5.88 44.33 -26.49
C LEU A 4 -5.89 44.03 -24.99
N VAL A 5 -6.45 42.87 -24.61
CA VAL A 5 -6.52 42.42 -23.22
C VAL A 5 -6.11 40.97 -23.13
N ARG A 6 -5.33 40.59 -22.15
CA ARG A 6 -4.94 39.20 -21.85
C ARG A 6 -5.97 38.54 -20.94
N LYS A 7 -6.60 37.51 -21.43
CA LYS A 7 -7.50 36.65 -20.61
C LYS A 7 -6.70 35.83 -19.60
N ARG A 8 -7.39 35.25 -18.60
CA ARG A 8 -6.83 34.30 -17.62
C ARG A 8 -6.19 33.07 -18.28
N SER A 9 -6.67 32.61 -19.44
CA SER A 9 -6.11 31.53 -20.24
C SER A 9 -4.85 31.90 -21.03
N GLY A 10 -4.28 33.11 -20.84
CA GLY A 10 -3.17 33.62 -21.62
C GLY A 10 -3.57 34.16 -23.01
N LYS A 11 -4.75 33.83 -23.54
CA LYS A 11 -5.23 34.27 -24.85
C LYS A 11 -5.44 35.79 -24.88
N VAL A 12 -4.86 36.46 -25.87
CA VAL A 12 -5.04 37.91 -26.13
C VAL A 12 -6.28 38.13 -27.02
N VAL A 13 -7.12 39.06 -26.63
CA VAL A 13 -8.37 39.42 -27.33
C VAL A 13 -8.59 40.94 -27.33
N SER A 14 -9.40 41.43 -28.27
CA SER A 14 -9.78 42.85 -28.33
C SER A 14 -10.52 43.31 -27.08
N PHE A 15 -10.20 44.47 -26.58
CA PHE A 15 -10.88 45.11 -25.45
C PHE A 15 -12.34 45.39 -25.76
N SER A 16 -13.23 45.15 -24.79
CA SER A 16 -14.65 45.45 -24.95
C SER A 16 -15.18 46.21 -23.74
N ARG A 17 -15.48 47.48 -23.92
CA ARG A 17 -16.15 48.36 -22.94
C ARG A 17 -17.50 47.78 -22.50
N PHE A 18 -18.24 47.14 -23.41
CA PHE A 18 -19.56 46.54 -23.12
C PHE A 18 -19.51 45.47 -22.04
N ARG A 19 -18.40 44.75 -21.96
CA ARG A 19 -18.20 43.72 -20.88
C ARG A 19 -18.10 44.34 -19.50
N ILE A 20 -17.50 45.55 -19.41
CA ILE A 20 -17.39 46.30 -18.15
C ILE A 20 -18.77 46.80 -17.75
N ILE A 21 -19.51 47.43 -18.68
CA ILE A 21 -20.87 47.88 -18.44
C ILE A 21 -21.73 46.79 -17.88
N ASN A 22 -21.76 45.61 -18.54
CA ASN A 22 -22.56 44.49 -18.12
C ASN A 22 -22.19 43.93 -16.75
N ALA A 23 -20.92 43.89 -16.43
CA ALA A 23 -20.44 43.36 -15.14
C ALA A 23 -20.84 44.33 -14.00
N VAL A 24 -20.61 45.62 -14.20
CA VAL A 24 -20.94 46.69 -13.22
C VAL A 24 -22.48 46.80 -13.07
N TYR A 25 -23.22 46.83 -14.15
CA TYR A 25 -24.70 46.94 -14.11
C TYR A 25 -25.34 45.72 -13.39
N LYS A 26 -24.82 44.52 -13.57
CA LYS A 26 -25.26 43.32 -12.79
C LYS A 26 -25.02 43.49 -11.28
N ALA A 27 -23.93 44.09 -10.88
CA ALA A 27 -23.63 44.36 -9.46
C ALA A 27 -24.59 45.47 -8.94
N MET A 28 -24.85 46.53 -9.73
CA MET A 28 -25.80 47.59 -9.41
C MET A 28 -27.20 47.06 -9.25
N LYS A 29 -27.63 46.13 -10.15
CA LYS A 29 -28.93 45.49 -10.07
C LYS A 29 -29.05 44.60 -8.84
N ALA A 30 -28.00 43.92 -8.46
CA ALA A 30 -28.00 43.04 -7.27
C ALA A 30 -28.08 43.81 -5.95
N THR A 31 -27.68 45.07 -5.93
CA THR A 31 -27.74 45.93 -4.76
C THR A 31 -28.90 46.94 -4.79
N ASN A 32 -29.64 47.01 -5.89
CA ASN A 32 -30.64 48.05 -6.19
C ASN A 32 -30.11 49.45 -6.09
N ILE A 33 -28.79 49.68 -6.32
CA ILE A 33 -28.10 50.95 -6.24
C ILE A 33 -27.47 51.27 -7.60
N GLY A 34 -27.81 52.42 -8.19
CA GLY A 34 -27.29 52.87 -9.48
C GLY A 34 -28.13 52.40 -10.67
N THR A 35 -27.91 53.07 -11.81
CA THR A 35 -28.60 52.84 -13.07
C THR A 35 -27.67 52.31 -14.16
N LYS A 36 -28.22 51.92 -15.31
CA LYS A 36 -27.40 51.53 -16.46
C LYS A 36 -26.53 52.70 -16.94
N ALA A 37 -27.01 53.92 -16.86
CA ALA A 37 -26.24 55.12 -17.19
C ALA A 37 -25.07 55.33 -16.25
N ASP A 38 -25.20 54.97 -14.96
CA ASP A 38 -24.09 55.03 -14.02
C ASP A 38 -23.05 53.95 -14.31
N ALA A 39 -23.47 52.74 -14.70
CA ALA A 39 -22.55 51.69 -15.13
C ALA A 39 -21.78 52.10 -16.40
N GLU A 40 -22.37 52.85 -17.31
CA GLU A 40 -21.71 53.38 -18.48
C GLU A 40 -20.66 54.43 -18.10
N LYS A 41 -20.97 55.33 -17.15
CA LYS A 41 -19.98 56.30 -16.62
C LYS A 41 -18.78 55.66 -15.93
N ILE A 42 -19.03 54.60 -15.19
CA ILE A 42 -17.94 53.79 -14.56
C ILE A 42 -17.09 53.15 -15.65
N ALA A 43 -17.70 52.49 -16.65
CA ALA A 43 -16.98 51.86 -17.75
C ALA A 43 -16.16 52.87 -18.57
N ASP A 44 -16.64 54.13 -18.73
CA ASP A 44 -15.91 55.18 -19.38
C ASP A 44 -14.69 55.60 -18.55
N ALA A 45 -14.85 55.78 -17.25
CA ALA A 45 -13.70 56.10 -16.37
C ALA A 45 -12.63 55.02 -16.40
N VAL A 46 -13.03 53.77 -16.30
CA VAL A 46 -12.14 52.59 -16.41
C VAL A 46 -11.44 52.54 -17.77
N SER A 47 -12.21 52.79 -18.85
CA SER A 47 -11.67 52.79 -20.22
C SER A 47 -10.62 53.89 -20.42
N VAL A 48 -10.88 55.09 -19.91
CA VAL A 48 -9.93 56.21 -19.94
C VAL A 48 -8.66 55.90 -19.14
N TYR A 49 -8.81 55.31 -17.97
CA TYR A 49 -7.66 54.89 -17.15
C TYR A 49 -6.81 53.85 -17.87
N LEU A 50 -7.43 52.82 -18.45
CA LEU A 50 -6.73 51.77 -19.19
C LEU A 50 -6.02 52.34 -20.43
N TYR A 51 -6.69 53.25 -21.15
CA TYR A 51 -6.09 53.88 -22.31
C TYR A 51 -4.83 54.67 -21.94
N ARG A 52 -4.87 55.47 -20.87
CA ARG A 52 -3.74 56.32 -20.44
C ARG A 52 -2.56 55.48 -19.89
N ASN A 53 -2.87 54.44 -19.13
CA ASN A 53 -1.84 53.73 -18.37
C ASN A 53 -1.28 52.50 -19.07
N TYR A 54 -2.05 51.91 -20.03
CA TYR A 54 -1.68 50.66 -20.72
C TYR A 54 -1.69 50.83 -22.25
N PHE A 55 -2.84 51.10 -22.86
CA PHE A 55 -2.99 50.96 -24.31
C PHE A 55 -2.14 51.99 -25.08
N LYS A 56 -2.01 53.26 -24.56
CA LYS A 56 -1.16 54.30 -25.17
C LYS A 56 0.31 53.91 -25.16
N LYS A 57 0.74 53.09 -24.19
CA LYS A 57 2.12 52.61 -24.02
C LYS A 57 2.37 51.29 -24.83
N GLY A 58 1.33 50.70 -25.42
CA GLY A 58 1.44 49.42 -26.11
C GLY A 58 1.33 48.20 -25.16
N ASP A 59 1.05 48.44 -23.88
CA ASP A 59 0.91 47.36 -22.89
C ASP A 59 -0.44 46.68 -22.99
N ILE A 60 -0.45 45.35 -22.75
CA ILE A 60 -1.63 44.49 -22.77
C ILE A 60 -2.04 44.13 -21.32
N PRO A 61 -3.02 44.85 -20.73
CA PRO A 61 -3.43 44.56 -19.36
C PRO A 61 -4.09 43.20 -19.21
N HIS A 62 -3.86 42.57 -18.05
CA HIS A 62 -4.53 41.33 -17.70
C HIS A 62 -5.97 41.62 -17.25
N VAL A 63 -6.89 40.66 -17.48
CA VAL A 63 -8.30 40.82 -17.09
C VAL A 63 -8.50 41.06 -15.59
N GLU A 64 -7.62 40.51 -14.72
CA GLU A 64 -7.68 40.75 -13.28
C GLU A 64 -7.37 42.21 -12.94
N THR A 65 -6.33 42.78 -13.56
CA THR A 65 -5.98 44.22 -13.41
C THR A 65 -7.17 45.10 -13.79
N ILE A 66 -7.89 44.75 -14.85
CA ILE A 66 -9.11 45.51 -15.24
C ILE A 66 -10.18 45.43 -14.16
N GLN A 67 -10.38 44.25 -13.54
CA GLN A 67 -11.33 44.06 -12.46
C GLN A 67 -10.95 44.86 -11.21
N ASP A 68 -9.66 44.88 -10.84
CA ASP A 68 -9.16 45.72 -9.73
C ASP A 68 -9.40 47.21 -9.96
N ILE A 69 -9.22 47.69 -11.21
CA ILE A 69 -9.52 49.07 -11.59
C ILE A 69 -11.02 49.34 -11.50
N ILE A 70 -11.89 48.39 -11.88
CA ILE A 70 -13.35 48.55 -11.75
C ILE A 70 -13.73 48.69 -10.28
N GLU A 71 -13.20 47.86 -9.40
CA GLU A 71 -13.45 47.88 -7.94
C GLU A 71 -13.07 49.25 -7.36
N LYS A 72 -11.85 49.68 -7.66
CA LYS A 72 -11.34 50.96 -7.23
C LYS A 72 -12.19 52.15 -7.75
N THR A 73 -12.57 52.11 -9.03
CA THR A 73 -13.39 53.18 -9.64
C THR A 73 -14.80 53.22 -9.04
N LEU A 74 -15.40 52.09 -8.70
CA LEU A 74 -16.69 52.05 -8.01
C LEU A 74 -16.62 52.68 -6.62
N MET A 75 -15.55 52.42 -5.85
CA MET A 75 -15.33 53.02 -4.54
C MET A 75 -15.16 54.53 -4.64
N GLU A 76 -14.28 54.98 -5.56
CA GLU A 76 -13.96 56.40 -5.77
C GLU A 76 -15.16 57.24 -6.29
N ARG A 77 -16.06 56.58 -6.99
CA ARG A 77 -17.30 57.20 -7.54
C ARG A 77 -18.52 57.14 -6.63
N GLY A 78 -18.34 56.70 -5.38
CA GLY A 78 -19.39 56.74 -4.37
C GLY A 78 -20.35 55.53 -4.42
N PHE A 79 -19.91 54.39 -4.98
CA PHE A 79 -20.69 53.11 -5.03
C PHE A 79 -20.05 52.02 -4.19
N PRO A 80 -19.79 52.21 -2.88
CA PRO A 80 -19.05 51.23 -2.08
C PRO A 80 -19.82 49.92 -1.91
N GLU A 81 -21.16 49.93 -1.78
CA GLU A 81 -21.99 48.71 -1.67
C GLU A 81 -22.01 47.93 -3.00
N VAL A 82 -21.99 48.60 -4.15
CA VAL A 82 -21.87 47.97 -5.46
C VAL A 82 -20.48 47.34 -5.63
N ALA A 83 -19.44 48.06 -5.19
CA ALA A 83 -18.06 47.50 -5.19
C ALA A 83 -17.96 46.24 -4.34
N LYS A 84 -18.55 46.24 -3.13
CA LYS A 84 -18.61 45.08 -2.24
C LYS A 84 -19.35 43.88 -2.89
N ALA A 85 -20.50 44.14 -3.52
CA ALA A 85 -21.25 43.11 -4.25
C ALA A 85 -20.48 42.56 -5.46
N TYR A 86 -19.71 43.43 -6.15
CA TYR A 86 -18.87 43.06 -7.28
C TYR A 86 -17.68 42.14 -6.83
N ILE A 87 -17.03 42.48 -5.74
CA ILE A 87 -15.94 41.71 -5.12
C ILE A 87 -16.45 40.34 -4.69
N LEU A 88 -17.58 40.28 -3.95
CA LEU A 88 -18.16 39.01 -3.51
C LEU A 88 -18.58 38.11 -4.68
N TYR A 89 -19.12 38.69 -5.75
CA TYR A 89 -19.47 37.94 -6.96
C TYR A 89 -18.21 37.42 -7.69
N ARG A 90 -17.16 38.21 -7.76
CA ARG A 90 -15.85 37.83 -8.32
C ARG A 90 -15.27 36.64 -7.55
N GLU A 91 -15.34 36.72 -6.21
CA GLU A 91 -14.84 35.67 -5.32
C GLU A 91 -15.63 34.36 -5.50
N LYS A 92 -16.96 34.37 -5.44
CA LYS A 92 -17.81 33.20 -5.72
C LYS A 92 -17.51 32.59 -7.09
N ARG A 93 -17.26 33.41 -8.10
CA ARG A 93 -16.89 32.91 -9.44
C ARG A 93 -15.48 32.32 -9.46
N ARG A 94 -14.59 32.80 -8.62
CA ARG A 94 -13.24 32.23 -8.43
C ARG A 94 -13.36 30.86 -7.80
N GLU A 95 -14.08 30.75 -6.70
CA GLU A 95 -14.35 29.48 -6.01
C GLU A 95 -15.00 28.44 -6.94
N ALA A 96 -16.03 28.84 -7.71
CA ALA A 96 -16.67 27.91 -8.64
C ALA A 96 -15.73 27.40 -9.75
N ARG A 97 -14.78 28.24 -10.20
CA ARG A 97 -13.75 27.82 -11.16
C ARG A 97 -12.68 26.93 -10.51
N GLU A 98 -12.30 27.22 -9.27
CA GLU A 98 -11.36 26.40 -8.50
C GLU A 98 -11.92 25.01 -8.24
N ILE A 99 -13.23 24.91 -7.90
CA ILE A 99 -13.94 23.65 -7.78
C ILE A 99 -13.99 22.88 -9.11
N GLY A 100 -14.31 23.56 -10.22
CA GLY A 100 -14.32 22.93 -11.56
C GLY A 100 -12.92 22.45 -11.97
N LYS A 101 -11.87 23.22 -11.64
CA LYS A 101 -10.49 22.84 -11.88
C LYS A 101 -10.06 21.67 -10.97
N ALA A 102 -10.47 21.67 -9.70
CA ALA A 102 -10.18 20.60 -8.78
C ALA A 102 -10.79 19.26 -9.22
N LEU A 103 -12.00 19.27 -9.83
CA LEU A 103 -12.62 18.08 -10.40
C LEU A 103 -11.84 17.54 -11.61
N VAL A 104 -11.44 18.41 -12.54
CA VAL A 104 -10.61 18.03 -13.71
C VAL A 104 -9.23 17.53 -13.24
N ASP A 105 -8.63 18.22 -12.28
CA ASP A 105 -7.36 17.81 -11.69
C ASP A 105 -7.46 16.46 -10.96
N GLY A 106 -8.62 16.17 -10.32
CA GLY A 106 -8.90 14.87 -9.70
C GLY A 106 -8.94 13.72 -10.71
N ILE A 107 -9.54 13.93 -11.87
CA ILE A 107 -9.55 12.94 -12.97
C ILE A 107 -8.12 12.73 -13.50
N ASN A 108 -7.38 13.82 -13.74
CA ASN A 108 -5.99 13.73 -14.22
C ASN A 108 -5.09 12.99 -13.24
N LEU A 109 -5.27 13.16 -11.91
CA LEU A 109 -4.52 12.43 -10.89
C LEU A 109 -4.76 10.92 -10.94
N ILE A 110 -5.99 10.50 -11.26
CA ILE A 110 -6.32 9.10 -11.46
C ILE A 110 -5.64 8.57 -12.72
N GLU A 111 -5.71 9.31 -13.83
CA GLU A 111 -5.08 8.93 -15.10
C GLU A 111 -3.55 8.91 -15.01
N GLU A 112 -2.93 9.88 -14.32
CA GLU A 112 -1.48 9.90 -14.05
C GLU A 112 -1.03 8.66 -13.26
N TYR A 113 -1.80 8.23 -12.26
CA TYR A 113 -1.49 7.03 -11.50
C TYR A 113 -1.66 5.77 -12.35
N LEU A 114 -2.75 5.66 -13.09
CA LEU A 114 -3.05 4.50 -13.94
C LEU A 114 -2.06 4.35 -15.10
N GLY A 115 -1.56 5.47 -15.66
CA GLY A 115 -0.53 5.48 -16.69
C GLY A 115 0.86 5.09 -16.19
N GLN A 116 1.08 5.01 -14.86
CA GLN A 116 2.39 4.79 -14.23
C GLN A 116 3.48 5.79 -14.65
N ASP A 117 3.09 6.93 -15.22
CA ASP A 117 4.02 7.93 -15.77
C ASP A 117 4.57 8.86 -14.68
N ASP A 118 3.90 8.96 -13.53
CA ASP A 118 4.32 9.81 -12.41
C ASP A 118 5.30 9.07 -11.51
N TRP A 119 6.47 9.68 -11.28
CA TRP A 119 7.49 9.18 -10.35
C TRP A 119 6.97 8.92 -8.93
N ARG A 120 5.97 9.67 -8.48
CA ARG A 120 5.33 9.49 -7.16
C ARG A 120 4.64 8.14 -7.01
N VAL A 121 4.23 7.52 -8.10
CA VAL A 121 3.65 6.17 -8.13
C VAL A 121 4.70 5.11 -7.79
N ARG A 122 5.97 5.38 -8.11
CA ARG A 122 7.13 4.50 -7.88
C ARG A 122 7.99 4.92 -6.69
N GLU A 123 7.72 6.08 -6.09
CA GLU A 123 8.52 6.67 -5.01
C GLU A 123 8.53 5.81 -3.74
N ASN A 124 7.44 5.14 -3.44
CA ASN A 124 7.30 4.38 -2.21
C ASN A 124 7.30 2.87 -2.53
N SER A 125 8.46 2.24 -2.40
CA SER A 125 8.65 0.80 -2.60
C SER A 125 7.77 -0.08 -1.70
N ASN A 126 7.18 0.51 -0.65
CA ASN A 126 6.28 -0.16 0.28
C ASN A 126 4.81 -0.11 -0.17
N MET A 127 4.52 0.58 -1.26
CA MET A 127 3.18 0.66 -1.85
C MET A 127 3.26 0.16 -3.30
N ASN A 128 2.95 -1.11 -3.48
CA ASN A 128 2.80 -1.66 -4.82
C ASN A 128 1.73 -0.89 -5.59
N TYR A 129 1.87 -0.83 -6.91
CA TYR A 129 0.83 -0.33 -7.80
C TYR A 129 -0.48 -1.08 -7.51
N SER A 130 -1.42 -0.40 -6.89
CA SER A 130 -2.64 -1.00 -6.35
C SER A 130 -3.72 0.07 -6.22
N LEU A 131 -4.96 -0.35 -6.08
CA LEU A 131 -6.05 0.58 -5.81
C LEU A 131 -5.86 1.31 -4.47
N GLN A 132 -5.32 0.66 -3.46
CA GLN A 132 -4.96 1.34 -2.21
C GLN A 132 -3.93 2.44 -2.49
N GLY A 133 -2.92 2.15 -3.31
CA GLY A 133 -1.97 3.14 -3.81
C GLY A 133 -2.68 4.26 -4.57
N LEU A 134 -3.61 3.95 -5.46
CA LEU A 134 -4.41 4.95 -6.18
C LEU A 134 -5.24 5.82 -5.23
N ASN A 135 -5.98 5.22 -4.30
CA ASN A 135 -6.80 5.98 -3.34
C ASN A 135 -5.93 6.86 -2.44
N PHE A 136 -4.79 6.33 -1.99
CA PHE A 136 -3.82 7.10 -1.24
C PHE A 136 -3.21 8.22 -2.10
N HIS A 137 -2.88 7.96 -3.36
CA HIS A 137 -2.37 8.97 -4.29
C HIS A 137 -3.37 10.12 -4.49
N VAL A 138 -4.65 9.80 -4.73
CA VAL A 138 -5.70 10.81 -4.91
C VAL A 138 -5.94 11.56 -3.60
N SER A 139 -6.16 10.86 -2.48
CA SER A 139 -6.40 11.49 -1.18
C SER A 139 -5.20 12.32 -0.72
N SER A 140 -3.98 11.78 -0.87
CA SER A 140 -2.74 12.48 -0.56
C SER A 140 -2.56 13.76 -1.36
N SER A 141 -2.90 13.74 -2.65
CA SER A 141 -2.81 14.92 -3.51
C SER A 141 -3.80 16.01 -3.09
N VAL A 142 -5.01 15.62 -2.67
CA VAL A 142 -6.03 16.57 -2.15
C VAL A 142 -5.57 17.15 -0.81
N VAL A 143 -5.09 16.30 0.11
CA VAL A 143 -4.60 16.72 1.42
C VAL A 143 -3.36 17.61 1.29
N ALA A 144 -2.42 17.28 0.39
CA ALA A 144 -1.26 18.12 0.12
C ALA A 144 -1.65 19.52 -0.39
N ARG A 145 -2.65 19.61 -1.26
CA ARG A 145 -3.20 20.91 -1.68
C ARG A 145 -3.82 21.68 -0.51
N TYR A 146 -4.53 21.00 0.38
CA TYR A 146 -5.12 21.61 1.56
C TYR A 146 -4.03 22.22 2.46
N TRP A 147 -2.92 21.49 2.73
CA TRP A 147 -1.74 22.04 3.42
C TRP A 147 -1.20 23.28 2.70
N LEU A 148 -0.88 23.15 1.41
CA LEU A 148 -0.17 24.17 0.65
C LEU A 148 -1.01 25.40 0.30
N GLU A 149 -2.33 25.30 0.21
CA GLU A 149 -3.20 26.40 -0.26
C GLU A 149 -4.05 27.04 0.84
N LYS A 150 -4.28 26.29 1.95
CA LYS A 150 -5.15 26.77 3.04
C LYS A 150 -4.43 26.94 4.37
N LEU A 151 -3.47 26.08 4.70
CA LEU A 151 -2.84 26.05 6.02
C LEU A 151 -1.49 26.78 6.04
N TYR A 152 -0.65 26.58 5.04
CA TYR A 152 0.66 27.23 4.97
C TYR A 152 0.63 28.61 4.34
N PRO A 153 1.48 29.56 4.79
CA PRO A 153 1.70 30.82 4.11
C PRO A 153 2.20 30.62 2.68
N LYS A 154 1.96 31.61 1.84
CA LYS A 154 2.31 31.55 0.41
C LYS A 154 3.80 31.30 0.18
N GLU A 155 4.66 31.92 1.00
CA GLU A 155 6.13 31.80 0.92
C GLU A 155 6.59 30.35 1.19
N VAL A 156 6.04 29.69 2.22
CA VAL A 156 6.32 28.29 2.56
C VAL A 156 5.86 27.38 1.43
N SER A 157 4.65 27.60 0.94
CA SER A 157 4.07 26.79 -0.14
C SER A 157 4.85 26.95 -1.44
N GLN A 158 5.30 28.15 -1.75
CA GLN A 158 6.09 28.44 -2.95
C GLN A 158 7.47 27.80 -2.85
N ALA A 159 8.16 27.91 -1.72
CA ALA A 159 9.46 27.28 -1.50
C ALA A 159 9.40 25.76 -1.69
N HIS A 160 8.34 25.10 -1.19
CA HIS A 160 8.13 23.68 -1.46
C HIS A 160 7.85 23.39 -2.94
N LYS A 161 6.91 24.12 -3.56
CA LYS A 161 6.53 23.91 -4.97
C LYS A 161 7.68 24.14 -5.93
N GLU A 162 8.51 25.12 -5.63
CA GLU A 162 9.68 25.48 -6.45
C GLU A 162 10.93 24.65 -6.18
N GLY A 163 10.95 23.87 -5.08
CA GLY A 163 12.02 22.95 -4.72
C GLY A 163 13.19 23.57 -3.96
N ASP A 164 12.98 24.68 -3.23
CA ASP A 164 13.98 25.22 -2.32
C ASP A 164 14.15 24.30 -1.09
N PHE A 165 13.06 23.65 -0.69
CA PHE A 165 13.04 22.54 0.26
C PHE A 165 11.89 21.57 -0.07
N HIS A 166 11.85 20.46 0.64
CA HIS A 166 10.75 19.49 0.58
C HIS A 166 10.10 19.32 1.96
N ILE A 167 8.78 19.54 2.04
CA ILE A 167 7.97 19.18 3.21
C ILE A 167 7.48 17.76 3.00
N HIS A 168 7.84 16.85 3.92
CA HIS A 168 7.45 15.44 3.83
C HIS A 168 6.01 15.22 4.24
N ASP A 169 5.41 14.15 3.69
CA ASP A 169 4.10 13.61 4.06
C ASP A 169 2.94 14.61 4.06
N LEU A 170 2.96 15.54 3.12
CA LEU A 170 1.84 16.46 2.87
C LEU A 170 0.55 15.71 2.51
N GLY A 171 0.65 14.47 2.09
CA GLY A 171 -0.49 13.61 1.75
C GLY A 171 -1.32 13.13 2.95
N VAL A 172 -0.86 13.36 4.17
CA VAL A 172 -1.55 12.97 5.41
C VAL A 172 -1.74 14.18 6.33
N LEU A 173 -2.93 14.31 6.89
CA LEU A 173 -3.25 15.35 7.87
C LEU A 173 -2.94 14.78 9.27
N GLY A 174 -1.67 14.55 9.60
CA GLY A 174 -1.25 13.88 10.84
C GLY A 174 0.25 14.09 11.16
N PRO A 175 0.71 13.64 12.35
CA PRO A 175 2.13 13.65 12.72
C PRO A 175 2.92 12.74 11.79
N TYR A 176 4.26 12.93 11.74
CA TYR A 176 5.13 12.13 10.89
C TYR A 176 5.29 10.71 11.44
N CYS A 177 6.06 10.52 12.52
CA CYS A 177 6.28 9.23 13.15
C CYS A 177 6.00 9.31 14.66
N VAL A 178 5.52 8.22 15.26
CA VAL A 178 5.20 8.19 16.69
C VAL A 178 5.77 6.94 17.35
N GLY A 179 6.47 7.12 18.49
CA GLY A 179 6.91 6.05 19.37
C GLY A 179 6.03 6.00 20.60
N TRP A 180 5.52 4.82 20.83
CA TRP A 180 4.54 4.55 21.85
C TRP A 180 5.15 3.89 23.07
N ASP A 181 4.45 3.95 24.20
CA ASP A 181 4.84 3.31 25.44
C ASP A 181 4.26 1.89 25.53
N LEU A 182 5.10 0.87 25.31
CA LEU A 182 4.69 -0.52 25.47
C LEU A 182 4.34 -0.83 26.94
N TYR A 183 5.07 -0.25 27.90
CA TYR A 183 4.77 -0.43 29.31
C TYR A 183 3.36 0.05 29.67
N ASP A 184 2.94 1.21 29.16
CA ASP A 184 1.62 1.76 29.35
C ASP A 184 0.52 0.86 28.74
N LEU A 185 0.78 0.31 27.53
CA LEU A 185 -0.12 -0.65 26.90
C LEU A 185 -0.29 -1.93 27.75
N LEU A 186 0.80 -2.47 28.29
CA LEU A 186 0.76 -3.66 29.13
C LEU A 186 0.08 -3.42 30.48
N LEU A 187 0.15 -2.17 31.00
CA LEU A 187 -0.46 -1.76 32.26
C LEU A 187 -1.96 -1.54 32.12
N ARG A 188 -2.42 -0.86 31.07
CA ARG A 188 -3.83 -0.47 30.90
C ARG A 188 -4.63 -1.38 29.97
N GLY A 189 -3.97 -2.12 29.07
CA GLY A 189 -4.59 -2.80 27.96
C GLY A 189 -4.83 -1.86 26.76
N PHE A 190 -5.49 -2.36 25.74
CA PHE A 190 -5.81 -1.59 24.52
C PHE A 190 -7.25 -1.06 24.59
N GLY A 191 -7.43 0.27 24.49
CA GLY A 191 -8.77 0.85 24.56
C GLY A 191 -8.79 2.33 24.97
N GLY A 192 -9.82 2.73 25.71
CA GLY A 192 -10.00 4.09 26.25
C GLY A 192 -10.76 5.03 25.32
N VAL A 193 -11.14 4.62 24.11
CA VAL A 193 -11.90 5.42 23.16
C VAL A 193 -13.38 5.04 23.25
N TYR A 194 -14.21 6.01 23.63
CA TYR A 194 -15.66 5.79 23.80
C TYR A 194 -16.32 5.14 22.59
N GLY A 195 -17.06 4.06 22.84
CA GLY A 195 -17.81 3.33 21.81
C GLY A 195 -16.94 2.46 20.89
N LYS A 196 -15.65 2.26 21.23
CA LYS A 196 -14.73 1.34 20.53
C LYS A 196 -14.43 0.12 21.39
N VAL A 197 -13.90 -0.94 20.72
CA VAL A 197 -13.52 -2.18 21.43
C VAL A 197 -12.36 -1.91 22.39
N GLU A 198 -12.47 -2.43 23.61
CA GLU A 198 -11.44 -2.36 24.63
C GLU A 198 -11.00 -3.76 25.05
N SER A 199 -9.71 -3.94 25.30
CA SER A 199 -9.16 -5.17 25.84
C SER A 199 -8.48 -4.90 27.19
N ALA A 200 -8.76 -5.76 28.17
CA ALA A 200 -8.09 -5.70 29.48
C ALA A 200 -6.57 -5.92 29.34
N PRO A 201 -5.75 -5.49 30.32
CA PRO A 201 -4.31 -5.76 30.35
C PRO A 201 -3.99 -7.24 30.07
N PRO A 202 -2.99 -7.53 29.23
CA PRO A 202 -2.69 -8.90 28.83
C PRO A 202 -2.12 -9.70 30.00
N LYS A 203 -2.55 -10.98 30.09
CA LYS A 203 -2.05 -11.93 31.10
C LYS A 203 -1.10 -12.97 30.50
N HIS A 204 -1.13 -13.15 29.18
CA HIS A 204 -0.41 -14.19 28.46
C HIS A 204 0.42 -13.60 27.32
N PHE A 205 1.54 -14.23 26.99
CA PHE A 205 2.48 -13.80 25.94
C PHE A 205 1.78 -13.58 24.60
N ARG A 206 1.01 -14.57 24.11
CA ARG A 206 0.25 -14.47 22.86
C ARG A 206 -0.76 -13.32 22.88
N SER A 207 -1.42 -13.08 24.03
CA SER A 207 -2.36 -11.96 24.15
C SER A 207 -1.67 -10.61 24.13
N ALA A 208 -0.48 -10.50 24.74
CA ALA A 208 0.33 -9.28 24.69
C ALA A 208 0.75 -8.96 23.24
N LEU A 209 1.27 -9.94 22.53
CA LEU A 209 1.61 -9.81 21.10
C LEU A 209 0.39 -9.41 20.24
N GLY A 210 -0.76 -10.04 20.47
CA GLY A 210 -2.01 -9.72 19.79
C GLY A 210 -2.49 -8.28 20.05
N GLN A 211 -2.33 -7.75 21.29
CA GLN A 211 -2.65 -6.35 21.60
C GLN A 211 -1.68 -5.38 20.91
N ILE A 212 -0.40 -5.71 20.81
CA ILE A 212 0.59 -4.91 20.06
C ILE A 212 0.21 -4.84 18.58
N VAL A 213 -0.19 -5.95 17.97
CA VAL A 213 -0.69 -5.97 16.58
C VAL A 213 -1.88 -5.03 16.42
N ASN A 214 -2.91 -5.17 17.27
CA ASN A 214 -4.11 -4.32 17.21
C ASN A 214 -3.78 -2.84 17.42
N PHE A 215 -2.83 -2.55 18.29
CA PHE A 215 -2.35 -1.20 18.56
C PHE A 215 -1.73 -0.59 17.30
N PHE A 216 -0.76 -1.28 16.68
CA PHE A 216 -0.11 -0.82 15.47
C PHE A 216 -1.10 -0.58 14.33
N TYR A 217 -2.03 -1.50 14.11
CA TYR A 217 -3.06 -1.36 13.07
C TYR A 217 -3.96 -0.15 13.29
N THR A 218 -4.33 0.12 14.53
CA THR A 218 -5.24 1.22 14.84
C THR A 218 -4.55 2.57 14.75
N LEU A 219 -3.38 2.70 15.37
CA LEU A 219 -2.64 3.97 15.45
C LEU A 219 -1.98 4.35 14.11
N GLN A 220 -1.75 3.40 13.22
CA GLN A 220 -1.26 3.67 11.87
C GLN A 220 -2.21 4.56 11.06
N GLY A 221 -3.52 4.51 11.33
CA GLY A 221 -4.50 5.40 10.71
C GLY A 221 -4.41 6.85 11.18
N GLU A 222 -3.67 7.14 12.27
CA GLU A 222 -3.58 8.46 12.89
C GLU A 222 -2.22 9.16 12.67
N SER A 223 -1.29 8.56 11.90
CA SER A 223 0.01 9.14 11.56
C SER A 223 0.41 8.87 10.13
N ALA A 224 1.36 9.66 9.62
CA ALA A 224 1.85 9.52 8.25
C ALA A 224 2.89 8.42 8.08
N GLY A 225 3.77 8.24 9.08
CA GLY A 225 4.92 7.35 9.04
C GLY A 225 4.81 6.16 10.00
N ALA A 226 5.98 5.65 10.39
CA ALA A 226 6.09 4.44 11.21
C ALA A 226 5.54 4.60 12.62
N GLN A 227 5.00 3.48 13.13
CA GLN A 227 4.69 3.28 14.54
C GLN A 227 5.77 2.41 15.16
N ALA A 228 6.27 2.76 16.34
CA ALA A 228 7.35 2.03 16.98
C ALA A 228 7.10 1.75 18.47
N PHE A 229 7.55 0.57 18.90
CA PHE A 229 7.74 0.24 20.31
C PHE A 229 9.22 0.01 20.62
N SER A 230 9.68 0.56 21.73
CA SER A 230 10.99 0.30 22.31
C SER A 230 10.91 -0.71 23.45
N ASN A 231 12.05 -1.29 23.86
CA ASN A 231 12.17 -2.24 24.95
C ASN A 231 11.30 -3.50 24.77
N PHE A 232 11.14 -3.95 23.53
CA PHE A 232 10.20 -4.99 23.16
C PHE A 232 10.48 -6.32 23.86
N ASP A 233 11.72 -6.78 23.81
CA ASP A 233 12.18 -8.01 24.46
C ASP A 233 12.19 -7.90 25.99
N THR A 234 12.63 -6.76 26.54
CA THR A 234 12.62 -6.48 27.99
C THR A 234 11.21 -6.60 28.57
N LEU A 235 10.24 -5.90 27.99
CA LEU A 235 8.88 -5.79 28.54
C LEU A 235 8.03 -7.05 28.32
N LEU A 236 8.36 -7.87 27.33
CA LEU A 236 7.63 -9.11 27.01
C LEU A 236 8.23 -10.37 27.64
N ALA A 237 9.50 -10.37 28.02
CA ALA A 237 10.17 -11.53 28.62
C ALA A 237 9.44 -12.12 29.83
N PRO A 238 8.88 -11.34 30.78
CA PRO A 238 8.18 -11.90 31.92
C PRO A 238 7.01 -12.81 31.55
N PHE A 239 6.27 -12.50 30.48
CA PHE A 239 5.13 -13.32 30.05
C PHE A 239 5.56 -14.74 29.65
N VAL A 240 6.75 -14.91 29.08
CA VAL A 240 7.31 -16.23 28.70
C VAL A 240 7.46 -17.12 29.93
N ARG A 241 8.03 -16.58 31.04
CA ARG A 241 8.20 -17.31 32.30
C ARG A 241 6.88 -17.58 32.99
N TYR A 242 6.00 -16.60 33.08
CA TYR A 242 4.69 -16.73 33.77
C TYR A 242 3.78 -17.72 33.05
N ASP A 243 3.84 -17.80 31.73
CA ASP A 243 3.12 -18.79 30.92
C ASP A 243 3.85 -20.14 30.85
N LYS A 244 5.09 -20.24 31.38
CA LYS A 244 5.96 -21.42 31.36
C LYS A 244 6.21 -21.97 29.96
N LEU A 245 6.37 -21.06 28.97
CA LEU A 245 6.50 -21.43 27.57
C LEU A 245 7.85 -22.09 27.29
N SER A 246 7.82 -23.16 26.50
CA SER A 246 9.01 -23.72 25.84
C SER A 246 9.51 -22.79 24.74
N TYR A 247 10.73 -23.00 24.26
CA TYR A 247 11.29 -22.24 23.15
C TYR A 247 10.44 -22.34 21.87
N GLU A 248 9.95 -23.55 21.55
CA GLU A 248 9.12 -23.75 20.35
C GLU A 248 7.77 -23.01 20.45
N GLU A 249 7.18 -22.94 21.64
CA GLU A 249 5.94 -22.15 21.85
C GLU A 249 6.18 -20.64 21.74
N VAL A 250 7.32 -20.14 22.26
CA VAL A 250 7.74 -18.73 22.07
C VAL A 250 7.92 -18.45 20.57
N LYS A 251 8.62 -19.35 19.86
CA LYS A 251 8.85 -19.23 18.43
C LYS A 251 7.54 -19.22 17.65
N GLN A 252 6.58 -20.10 17.99
CA GLN A 252 5.27 -20.12 17.35
C GLN A 252 4.49 -18.80 17.58
N CYS A 253 4.47 -18.27 18.81
CA CYS A 253 3.83 -17.00 19.11
C CYS A 253 4.48 -15.83 18.36
N MET A 254 5.82 -15.82 18.26
CA MET A 254 6.56 -14.81 17.50
C MET A 254 6.31 -14.93 15.99
N GLN A 255 6.13 -16.16 15.46
CA GLN A 255 5.76 -16.39 14.08
C GLN A 255 4.38 -15.77 13.76
N GLU A 256 3.39 -16.06 14.59
CA GLU A 256 2.06 -15.45 14.46
C GLU A 256 2.13 -13.91 14.48
N PHE A 257 2.94 -13.35 15.38
CA PHE A 257 3.15 -11.91 15.47
C PHE A 257 3.78 -11.34 14.19
N LEU A 258 4.88 -11.96 13.69
CA LEU A 258 5.58 -11.50 12.49
C LEU A 258 4.70 -11.57 11.26
N PHE A 259 3.95 -12.66 11.06
CA PHE A 259 3.00 -12.75 9.96
C PHE A 259 1.94 -11.66 10.05
N ASN A 260 1.36 -11.45 11.23
CA ASN A 260 0.32 -10.44 11.42
C ASN A 260 0.82 -9.01 11.13
N VAL A 261 2.03 -8.63 11.56
CA VAL A 261 2.55 -7.27 11.31
C VAL A 261 3.09 -7.07 9.88
N ASN A 262 3.34 -8.15 9.14
CA ASN A 262 3.73 -8.11 7.72
C ASN A 262 2.54 -8.20 6.75
N VAL A 263 1.34 -8.44 7.23
CA VAL A 263 0.13 -8.34 6.39
C VAL A 263 -0.09 -6.87 6.03
N PRO A 264 -0.03 -6.48 4.75
CA PRO A 264 -0.15 -5.07 4.35
C PRO A 264 -1.55 -4.51 4.64
N THR A 265 -1.73 -3.67 5.65
CA THR A 265 -3.00 -2.98 5.93
C THR A 265 -2.77 -1.51 6.30
N ARG A 266 -3.07 -0.57 5.42
CA ARG A 266 -3.31 0.83 5.82
C ARG A 266 -4.79 1.13 6.06
N VAL A 267 -5.69 0.19 5.77
CA VAL A 267 -7.13 0.32 5.97
C VAL A 267 -7.70 -1.05 6.34
N GLY A 268 -8.20 -1.21 7.52
CA GLY A 268 -9.03 -2.27 8.08
C GLY A 268 -9.02 -3.70 7.50
N PHE A 269 -9.40 -4.67 8.31
CA PHE A 269 -9.55 -6.07 7.87
C PHE A 269 -10.58 -6.20 6.76
N GLN A 270 -10.21 -6.83 5.65
CA GLN A 270 -11.09 -7.13 4.54
C GLN A 270 -11.57 -8.57 4.62
N CYS A 271 -12.70 -8.80 5.22
CA CYS A 271 -13.18 -10.15 5.51
C CYS A 271 -14.53 -10.44 4.88
N LEU A 272 -14.70 -11.70 4.51
CA LEU A 272 -15.94 -12.33 4.04
C LEU A 272 -16.65 -13.03 5.19
N SER A 273 -17.97 -13.23 5.11
CA SER A 273 -18.74 -14.02 6.07
C SER A 273 -18.44 -15.53 5.96
N GLU A 274 -18.68 -16.28 7.02
CA GLU A 274 -18.38 -17.73 7.09
C GLU A 274 -19.12 -18.59 6.05
N ASP A 275 -20.25 -18.12 5.55
CA ASP A 275 -21.08 -18.79 4.53
C ASP A 275 -20.64 -18.47 3.09
N THR A 276 -19.51 -17.78 2.93
CA THR A 276 -18.89 -17.47 1.64
C THR A 276 -17.90 -18.54 1.23
N GLU A 277 -17.92 -18.93 -0.05
CA GLU A 277 -17.00 -19.87 -0.67
C GLU A 277 -16.12 -19.17 -1.70
N ILE A 278 -14.90 -19.69 -1.93
CA ILE A 278 -13.94 -19.18 -2.93
C ILE A 278 -13.72 -20.24 -4.01
N LEU A 279 -13.60 -19.80 -5.28
CA LEU A 279 -13.38 -20.67 -6.43
C LEU A 279 -11.91 -21.09 -6.54
N THR A 280 -11.67 -22.41 -6.62
CA THR A 280 -10.36 -23.03 -6.83
C THR A 280 -10.33 -23.88 -8.11
N PRO A 281 -9.16 -24.31 -8.62
CA PRO A 281 -9.05 -25.29 -9.70
C PRO A 281 -9.55 -26.70 -9.34
N GLU A 282 -10.04 -26.90 -8.12
CA GLU A 282 -10.64 -28.15 -7.61
C GLU A 282 -12.13 -28.00 -7.29
N GLY A 283 -12.69 -26.78 -7.46
CA GLY A 283 -14.07 -26.42 -7.16
C GLY A 283 -14.20 -25.37 -6.07
N TRP A 284 -15.44 -25.20 -5.56
CA TRP A 284 -15.72 -24.22 -4.49
C TRP A 284 -15.28 -24.74 -3.13
N LYS A 285 -14.50 -23.94 -2.39
CA LYS A 285 -14.00 -24.26 -1.04
C LYS A 285 -14.46 -23.22 -0.03
N THR A 286 -14.74 -23.66 1.21
CA THR A 286 -15.09 -22.80 2.35
C THR A 286 -13.85 -22.43 3.14
N TRP A 287 -14.01 -21.53 4.14
CA TRP A 287 -12.95 -21.15 5.07
C TRP A 287 -12.34 -22.33 5.86
N LYS A 288 -13.02 -23.49 5.93
CA LYS A 288 -12.52 -24.71 6.58
C LYS A 288 -11.54 -25.47 5.71
N ASP A 289 -11.70 -25.36 4.41
CA ASP A 289 -11.03 -26.22 3.42
C ASP A 289 -9.85 -25.52 2.75
N ILE A 290 -9.83 -24.16 2.73
CA ILE A 290 -8.76 -23.37 2.12
C ILE A 290 -7.59 -23.22 3.08
N LYS A 291 -6.36 -23.44 2.56
CA LYS A 291 -5.07 -23.31 3.24
C LYS A 291 -4.13 -22.42 2.42
N GLU A 292 -3.07 -21.96 3.07
CA GLU A 292 -1.94 -21.33 2.40
C GLU A 292 -1.27 -22.33 1.46
N GLY A 293 -0.88 -21.89 0.28
CA GLY A 293 -0.39 -22.72 -0.81
C GLY A 293 -1.49 -23.29 -1.75
N ASP A 294 -2.78 -23.18 -1.40
CA ASP A 294 -3.87 -23.54 -2.31
C ASP A 294 -3.93 -22.58 -3.50
N LEU A 295 -4.22 -23.11 -4.68
CA LEU A 295 -4.47 -22.29 -5.86
C LEU A 295 -5.93 -21.86 -5.92
N ILE A 296 -6.18 -20.58 -6.21
CA ILE A 296 -7.54 -20.04 -6.36
C ILE A 296 -7.68 -19.17 -7.60
N TYR A 297 -8.90 -18.99 -8.10
CA TYR A 297 -9.19 -18.03 -9.14
C TYR A 297 -9.30 -16.62 -8.57
N THR A 298 -8.62 -15.69 -9.22
CA THR A 298 -8.59 -14.26 -8.91
C THR A 298 -8.98 -13.46 -10.14
N PHE A 299 -9.34 -12.20 -9.97
CA PHE A 299 -9.62 -11.29 -11.08
C PHE A 299 -8.46 -10.31 -11.26
N ASN A 300 -7.83 -10.33 -12.42
CA ASN A 300 -6.84 -9.33 -12.80
C ASN A 300 -7.56 -8.08 -13.31
N LEU A 301 -7.42 -7.00 -12.55
CA LEU A 301 -8.12 -5.73 -12.82
C LEU A 301 -7.69 -5.07 -14.14
N GLU A 302 -6.41 -5.24 -14.52
CA GLU A 302 -5.83 -4.65 -15.73
C GLU A 302 -6.17 -5.46 -16.97
N LYS A 303 -5.87 -6.77 -16.95
CA LYS A 303 -6.14 -7.69 -18.06
C LYS A 303 -7.63 -8.01 -18.25
N LYS A 304 -8.44 -7.76 -17.22
CA LYS A 304 -9.90 -8.01 -17.18
C LYS A 304 -10.27 -9.48 -17.39
N VAL A 305 -9.41 -10.38 -16.89
CA VAL A 305 -9.55 -11.83 -16.98
C VAL A 305 -9.41 -12.49 -15.62
N LEU A 306 -9.88 -13.74 -15.52
CA LEU A 306 -9.65 -14.58 -14.35
C LEU A 306 -8.31 -15.30 -14.50
N GLU A 307 -7.46 -15.22 -13.48
CA GLU A 307 -6.16 -15.89 -13.39
C GLU A 307 -6.09 -16.78 -12.15
N ILE A 308 -5.33 -17.87 -12.24
CA ILE A 308 -5.05 -18.71 -11.08
C ILE A 308 -3.86 -18.10 -10.33
N LYS A 309 -4.03 -17.85 -9.02
CA LYS A 309 -2.98 -17.37 -8.12
C LYS A 309 -2.98 -18.19 -6.84
N GLU A 310 -1.81 -18.28 -6.20
CA GLU A 310 -1.64 -18.98 -4.95
C GLU A 310 -2.16 -18.14 -3.79
N VAL A 311 -2.77 -18.81 -2.80
CA VAL A 311 -3.14 -18.23 -1.52
C VAL A 311 -1.91 -18.11 -0.66
N THR A 312 -1.42 -16.89 -0.45
CA THR A 312 -0.21 -16.64 0.34
C THR A 312 -0.50 -16.51 1.83
N TYR A 313 -1.76 -16.27 2.22
CA TYR A 313 -2.18 -16.17 3.61
C TYR A 313 -3.69 -16.40 3.75
N VAL A 314 -4.13 -17.05 4.86
CA VAL A 314 -5.54 -17.26 5.21
C VAL A 314 -5.85 -16.66 6.57
N PHE A 315 -6.69 -15.63 6.62
CA PHE A 315 -7.17 -14.99 7.85
C PHE A 315 -8.52 -15.57 8.26
N LYS A 316 -8.68 -15.91 9.56
CA LYS A 316 -9.94 -16.42 10.14
C LYS A 316 -10.08 -15.93 11.57
N ARG A 317 -11.22 -15.35 11.94
CA ARG A 317 -11.51 -15.01 13.34
C ARG A 317 -13.02 -14.97 13.63
N HIS A 318 -13.39 -15.10 14.90
CA HIS A 318 -14.74 -14.79 15.34
C HIS A 318 -14.95 -13.28 15.35
N TYR A 319 -16.08 -12.80 14.84
CA TYR A 319 -16.43 -11.40 14.75
C TYR A 319 -17.88 -11.18 15.21
N GLU A 320 -18.07 -10.14 15.99
CA GLU A 320 -19.39 -9.64 16.40
C GLU A 320 -19.43 -8.14 16.13
N GLY A 321 -20.33 -7.71 15.25
CA GLY A 321 -20.43 -6.33 14.81
C GLY A 321 -21.30 -6.14 13.59
N ILE A 322 -21.16 -4.99 12.95
CA ILE A 322 -21.91 -4.65 11.73
C ILE A 322 -21.12 -5.11 10.51
N MET A 323 -21.78 -5.78 9.58
CA MET A 323 -21.27 -6.06 8.23
C MET A 323 -22.12 -5.35 7.18
N TYR A 324 -21.57 -5.15 6.00
CA TYR A 324 -22.23 -4.52 4.86
C TYR A 324 -22.69 -5.57 3.86
N ASN A 325 -23.96 -5.52 3.47
CA ASN A 325 -24.53 -6.44 2.50
C ASN A 325 -24.83 -5.71 1.18
N LEU A 326 -24.08 -6.04 0.14
CA LEU A 326 -24.31 -5.60 -1.23
C LEU A 326 -25.12 -6.69 -1.93
N LYS A 327 -26.45 -6.52 -1.96
CA LYS A 327 -27.37 -7.52 -2.44
C LYS A 327 -28.27 -7.00 -3.54
N ASN A 328 -28.37 -7.79 -4.61
CA ASN A 328 -29.40 -7.63 -5.62
C ASN A 328 -29.81 -9.00 -6.18
N ARG A 329 -30.38 -9.04 -7.38
CA ARG A 329 -30.83 -10.28 -8.02
C ARG A 329 -29.65 -11.20 -8.41
N ASN A 330 -28.47 -10.68 -8.69
CA ASN A 330 -27.36 -11.40 -9.31
C ASN A 330 -26.15 -11.53 -8.40
N GLN A 331 -26.09 -10.84 -7.25
CA GLN A 331 -24.99 -10.95 -6.28
C GLN A 331 -25.45 -10.73 -4.84
N ASP A 332 -24.69 -11.29 -3.89
CA ASP A 332 -24.92 -11.20 -2.44
C ASP A 332 -23.55 -11.22 -1.74
N GLN A 333 -22.98 -10.03 -1.45
CA GLN A 333 -21.67 -9.88 -0.79
C GLN A 333 -21.92 -9.39 0.64
N LEU A 334 -21.67 -10.26 1.64
CA LEU A 334 -21.68 -9.88 3.06
C LEU A 334 -20.25 -9.73 3.54
N ILE A 335 -19.81 -8.49 3.76
CA ILE A 335 -18.41 -8.10 3.90
C ILE A 335 -18.22 -7.21 5.13
N SER A 336 -17.03 -7.30 5.75
CA SER A 336 -16.69 -6.50 6.94
C SER A 336 -16.54 -5.00 6.64
N PRO A 337 -16.57 -4.13 7.67
CA PRO A 337 -16.11 -2.74 7.54
C PRO A 337 -14.68 -2.70 6.97
N GLY A 338 -14.41 -1.68 6.15
CA GLY A 338 -13.11 -1.52 5.47
C GLY A 338 -12.90 -2.45 4.27
N HIS A 339 -13.83 -3.35 3.97
CA HIS A 339 -13.71 -4.29 2.85
C HIS A 339 -13.79 -3.55 1.50
N ARG A 340 -12.82 -3.82 0.61
CA ARG A 340 -12.75 -3.20 -0.72
C ARG A 340 -13.57 -4.00 -1.74
N VAL A 341 -14.56 -3.37 -2.32
CA VAL A 341 -15.42 -3.93 -3.36
C VAL A 341 -14.82 -3.62 -4.73
N VAL A 342 -14.73 -4.63 -5.60
CA VAL A 342 -14.38 -4.41 -7.02
C VAL A 342 -15.57 -3.75 -7.71
N ARG A 343 -15.39 -2.56 -8.27
CA ARG A 343 -16.43 -1.89 -9.07
C ARG A 343 -15.88 -1.32 -10.37
N GLN A 344 -16.76 -1.15 -11.35
CA GLN A 344 -16.44 -0.46 -12.60
C GLN A 344 -16.52 1.06 -12.42
N ILE A 345 -15.59 1.78 -13.03
CA ILE A 345 -15.65 3.25 -13.08
C ILE A 345 -16.76 3.65 -14.06
N PHE A 346 -17.63 4.57 -13.65
CA PHE A 346 -18.74 5.04 -14.48
C PHE A 346 -18.26 5.49 -15.86
N ASN A 347 -18.96 5.03 -16.92
CA ASN A 347 -18.69 5.35 -18.32
C ASN A 347 -17.31 4.92 -18.85
N THR A 348 -16.65 3.99 -18.20
CA THR A 348 -15.39 3.37 -18.66
C THR A 348 -15.48 1.86 -18.58
N ASP A 349 -14.52 1.16 -19.20
CA ASP A 349 -14.36 -0.30 -19.06
C ASP A 349 -13.37 -0.70 -17.96
N ASN A 350 -12.92 0.26 -17.13
CA ASN A 350 -11.93 0.01 -16.09
C ASN A 350 -12.57 -0.31 -14.75
N PHE A 351 -11.90 -1.19 -13.98
CA PHE A 351 -12.34 -1.66 -12.67
C PHE A 351 -11.41 -1.14 -11.58
N ILE A 352 -11.96 -0.85 -10.39
CA ILE A 352 -11.22 -0.43 -9.21
C ILE A 352 -11.72 -1.19 -7.98
N LEU A 353 -10.84 -1.30 -6.97
CA LEU A 353 -11.17 -1.73 -5.61
C LEU A 353 -11.49 -0.50 -4.75
N GLN A 354 -12.66 -0.41 -4.14
CA GLN A 354 -13.09 0.73 -3.32
C GLN A 354 -13.68 0.27 -1.98
N PRO A 355 -13.30 0.90 -0.82
CA PRO A 355 -13.88 0.58 0.48
C PRO A 355 -15.40 0.69 0.47
N VAL A 356 -16.07 -0.27 1.12
CA VAL A 356 -17.54 -0.34 1.12
C VAL A 356 -18.18 0.90 1.74
N GLU A 357 -17.55 1.53 2.72
CA GLU A 357 -18.06 2.74 3.38
C GLU A 357 -18.13 3.94 2.43
N GLU A 358 -17.21 4.05 1.50
CA GLU A 358 -17.23 5.11 0.49
C GLU A 358 -18.37 4.92 -0.50
N LEU A 359 -18.77 3.68 -0.74
CA LEU A 359 -19.87 3.35 -1.63
C LEU A 359 -21.24 3.77 -1.07
N LEU A 360 -21.37 3.93 0.26
CA LEU A 360 -22.61 4.39 0.91
C LEU A 360 -23.03 5.79 0.47
N ASN A 361 -22.08 6.61 0.04
CA ASN A 361 -22.31 8.00 -0.37
C ASN A 361 -22.71 8.15 -1.85
N PHE A 362 -22.75 7.05 -2.62
CA PHE A 362 -23.13 7.09 -4.03
C PHE A 362 -24.63 7.33 -4.19
N LYS A 363 -24.99 8.36 -4.96
CA LYS A 363 -26.40 8.68 -5.32
C LYS A 363 -26.89 7.88 -6.53
N SER A 364 -25.98 7.33 -7.31
CA SER A 364 -26.29 6.52 -8.49
C SER A 364 -26.01 5.04 -8.22
N PRO A 365 -26.72 4.10 -8.89
CA PRO A 365 -26.46 2.67 -8.77
C PRO A 365 -24.98 2.35 -9.08
N ILE A 366 -24.35 1.53 -8.25
CA ILE A 366 -22.92 1.23 -8.29
C ILE A 366 -22.67 0.08 -9.26
N PRO A 367 -21.88 0.28 -10.33
CA PRO A 367 -21.56 -0.78 -11.30
C PRO A 367 -20.48 -1.73 -10.73
N ILE A 368 -20.82 -3.03 -10.62
CA ILE A 368 -19.95 -4.07 -10.07
C ILE A 368 -19.74 -5.17 -11.11
N PRO A 369 -18.49 -5.65 -11.35
CA PRO A 369 -18.24 -6.75 -12.26
C PRO A 369 -18.84 -8.04 -11.71
N VAL A 370 -19.52 -8.78 -12.55
CA VAL A 370 -20.17 -10.05 -12.22
C VAL A 370 -19.68 -11.20 -13.10
N SER A 371 -18.84 -10.92 -14.08
CA SER A 371 -18.20 -11.93 -14.92
C SER A 371 -16.94 -11.43 -15.61
N ALA A 372 -16.00 -12.34 -15.85
CA ALA A 372 -14.82 -12.15 -16.69
C ALA A 372 -14.39 -13.51 -17.29
N PRO A 373 -13.79 -13.55 -18.50
CA PRO A 373 -13.30 -14.79 -19.08
C PRO A 373 -12.06 -15.28 -18.35
N SER A 374 -11.87 -16.60 -18.27
CA SER A 374 -10.62 -17.21 -17.75
C SER A 374 -9.47 -17.02 -18.74
N ASN A 375 -8.28 -16.82 -18.23
CA ASN A 375 -7.02 -16.81 -18.99
C ASN A 375 -6.35 -18.20 -19.07
N ASN A 376 -7.04 -19.25 -18.64
CA ASN A 376 -6.51 -20.59 -18.77
C ASN A 376 -6.29 -20.95 -20.25
N GLU A 377 -5.22 -21.65 -20.53
CA GLU A 377 -5.00 -22.29 -21.80
C GLU A 377 -6.00 -23.44 -22.06
N ASP A 378 -6.12 -23.90 -23.30
CA ASP A 378 -6.96 -25.04 -23.63
C ASP A 378 -6.42 -26.29 -22.93
N PHE A 379 -7.26 -26.93 -22.09
CA PHE A 379 -6.94 -28.21 -21.49
C PHE A 379 -6.72 -29.25 -22.59
N PRO A 380 -5.74 -30.16 -22.47
CA PRO A 380 -5.36 -31.10 -23.53
C PRO A 380 -6.42 -32.21 -23.75
N ILE A 381 -7.59 -31.80 -24.21
CA ILE A 381 -8.73 -32.61 -24.61
C ILE A 381 -9.30 -32.05 -25.92
N SER A 382 -9.68 -32.92 -26.86
CA SER A 382 -10.29 -32.45 -28.10
C SER A 382 -11.69 -31.88 -27.90
N ASP A 383 -12.13 -31.02 -28.78
CA ASP A 383 -13.48 -30.44 -28.76
C ASP A 383 -14.56 -31.53 -28.89
N GLU A 384 -14.28 -32.59 -29.67
CA GLU A 384 -15.16 -33.76 -29.86
C GLU A 384 -15.30 -34.56 -28.56
N GLU A 385 -14.20 -34.83 -27.86
CA GLU A 385 -14.23 -35.50 -26.55
C GLU A 385 -14.98 -34.67 -25.51
N LEU A 386 -14.70 -33.33 -25.47
CA LEU A 386 -15.37 -32.43 -24.53
C LEU A 386 -16.88 -32.33 -24.77
N LYS A 387 -17.32 -32.28 -26.04
CA LYS A 387 -18.75 -32.34 -26.39
C LYS A 387 -19.37 -33.67 -26.03
N LEU A 388 -18.67 -34.79 -26.29
CA LEU A 388 -19.15 -36.13 -25.91
C LEU A 388 -19.33 -36.24 -24.40
N ILE A 389 -18.38 -35.72 -23.60
CA ILE A 389 -18.50 -35.68 -22.14
C ILE A 389 -19.73 -34.88 -21.73
N ALA A 390 -19.95 -33.70 -22.33
CA ALA A 390 -21.11 -32.85 -22.03
C ALA A 390 -22.42 -33.60 -22.32
N TRP A 391 -22.54 -34.30 -23.45
CA TRP A 391 -23.70 -35.14 -23.78
C TRP A 391 -23.90 -36.28 -22.81
N ILE A 392 -22.84 -36.98 -22.42
CA ILE A 392 -22.92 -38.10 -21.44
C ILE A 392 -23.34 -37.59 -20.07
N LEU A 393 -22.83 -36.47 -19.64
CA LEU A 393 -23.19 -35.87 -18.35
C LEU A 393 -24.63 -35.33 -18.36
N ALA A 394 -25.16 -34.85 -19.47
CA ALA A 394 -26.56 -34.42 -19.63
C ALA A 394 -27.47 -35.65 -19.79
N GLU A 395 -27.42 -36.32 -20.94
CA GLU A 395 -28.36 -37.31 -21.41
C GLU A 395 -27.89 -38.79 -21.25
N GLY A 396 -26.67 -38.98 -20.68
CA GLY A 396 -26.08 -40.27 -20.54
C GLY A 396 -26.37 -40.97 -19.22
N SER A 397 -26.22 -42.30 -19.20
CA SER A 397 -26.19 -43.12 -18.01
C SER A 397 -25.04 -44.13 -18.04
N ILE A 398 -24.54 -44.51 -16.89
CA ILE A 398 -23.52 -45.55 -16.72
C ILE A 398 -24.21 -46.72 -15.99
N GLU A 399 -24.23 -47.89 -16.62
CA GLU A 399 -24.90 -49.06 -16.09
C GLU A 399 -24.28 -49.51 -14.76
N LYS A 400 -25.15 -49.93 -13.82
CA LYS A 400 -24.75 -50.33 -12.46
C LYS A 400 -24.49 -51.83 -12.32
N ASP A 401 -24.72 -52.61 -13.38
CA ASP A 401 -24.70 -54.08 -13.45
C ASP A 401 -23.28 -54.68 -13.52
N GLY A 402 -22.26 -54.00 -13.15
CA GLY A 402 -20.88 -54.46 -13.25
C GLY A 402 -20.27 -54.32 -14.65
N SER A 403 -21.08 -54.25 -15.70
CA SER A 403 -20.60 -54.03 -17.09
C SER A 403 -20.07 -52.60 -17.27
N LYS A 404 -20.55 -51.66 -16.46
CA LYS A 404 -20.20 -50.25 -16.50
C LYS A 404 -20.32 -49.63 -17.90
N ARG A 405 -21.22 -50.10 -18.72
CA ARG A 405 -21.43 -49.61 -20.08
C ARG A 405 -22.04 -48.21 -20.05
N VAL A 406 -21.61 -47.39 -20.98
CA VAL A 406 -22.11 -46.03 -21.17
C VAL A 406 -23.23 -46.05 -22.20
N SER A 407 -24.33 -45.40 -21.91
CA SER A 407 -25.49 -45.23 -22.78
C SER A 407 -25.91 -43.78 -22.86
N ILE A 408 -26.33 -43.30 -24.03
CA ILE A 408 -26.88 -41.99 -24.25
C ILE A 408 -28.32 -42.16 -24.79
N TYR A 409 -29.23 -41.34 -24.29
CA TYR A 409 -30.64 -41.34 -24.68
C TYR A 409 -31.00 -40.05 -25.41
N GLN A 410 -31.53 -40.10 -26.62
CA GLN A 410 -31.94 -38.92 -27.35
C GLN A 410 -33.17 -39.20 -28.25
N SER A 411 -34.10 -38.25 -28.31
CA SER A 411 -35.27 -38.35 -29.17
C SER A 411 -34.94 -37.96 -30.62
N LYS A 412 -35.03 -38.95 -31.52
CA LYS A 412 -34.82 -38.72 -32.96
C LYS A 412 -35.94 -37.90 -33.60
N GLU A 413 -37.17 -37.99 -33.08
CA GLU A 413 -38.32 -37.26 -33.60
C GLU A 413 -38.32 -35.83 -33.18
N ARG A 414 -38.05 -35.54 -31.88
CA ARG A 414 -38.12 -34.16 -31.32
C ARG A 414 -36.84 -33.35 -31.50
N HIS A 415 -35.70 -34.05 -31.51
CA HIS A 415 -34.38 -33.38 -31.47
C HIS A 415 -33.42 -34.06 -32.45
N PHE A 416 -33.82 -34.10 -33.72
CA PHE A 416 -33.06 -34.81 -34.78
C PHE A 416 -31.62 -34.25 -34.95
N GLU A 417 -31.43 -32.95 -34.85
CA GLU A 417 -30.09 -32.36 -34.96
C GLU A 417 -29.15 -32.73 -33.78
N TYR A 418 -29.70 -32.87 -32.57
CA TYR A 418 -28.95 -33.33 -31.40
C TYR A 418 -28.56 -34.82 -31.53
N TYR A 419 -29.49 -35.65 -32.02
CA TYR A 419 -29.17 -37.01 -32.33
C TYR A 419 -28.07 -37.14 -33.38
N LYS A 420 -28.12 -36.37 -34.49
CA LYS A 420 -27.07 -36.36 -35.50
C LYS A 420 -25.72 -35.88 -34.92
N GLU A 421 -25.72 -34.87 -34.08
CA GLU A 421 -24.49 -34.39 -33.43
C GLU A 421 -23.84 -35.49 -32.58
N ILE A 422 -24.62 -36.22 -31.77
CA ILE A 422 -24.13 -37.32 -30.96
C ILE A 422 -23.54 -38.41 -31.85
N ILE A 423 -24.25 -38.82 -32.89
CA ILE A 423 -23.78 -39.88 -33.83
C ILE A 423 -22.50 -39.45 -34.56
N SER A 424 -22.43 -38.17 -34.99
CA SER A 424 -21.24 -37.60 -35.60
C SER A 424 -20.03 -37.61 -34.66
N LEU A 425 -20.21 -37.25 -33.39
CA LEU A 425 -19.16 -37.33 -32.38
C LEU A 425 -18.65 -38.73 -32.13
N LEU A 426 -19.57 -39.71 -32.01
CA LEU A 426 -19.21 -41.12 -31.80
C LEU A 426 -18.39 -41.64 -33.00
N ASN A 427 -18.80 -41.29 -34.24
CA ASN A 427 -18.10 -41.70 -35.47
C ASN A 427 -16.73 -41.02 -35.62
N SER A 428 -16.62 -39.68 -35.35
CA SER A 428 -15.34 -38.97 -35.40
C SER A 428 -14.31 -39.47 -34.43
N LEU A 429 -14.77 -39.95 -33.23
CA LEU A 429 -13.92 -40.56 -32.22
C LEU A 429 -13.73 -42.07 -32.41
N ASN A 430 -14.23 -42.67 -33.53
CA ASN A 430 -14.17 -44.10 -33.82
C ASN A 430 -14.74 -45.00 -32.73
N LEU A 431 -15.82 -44.55 -32.07
CA LEU A 431 -16.49 -45.32 -30.99
C LEU A 431 -17.59 -46.17 -31.52
N SER A 432 -17.53 -47.46 -31.20
CA SER A 432 -18.55 -48.45 -31.60
C SER A 432 -19.73 -48.43 -30.65
N TYR A 433 -20.94 -48.45 -31.20
CA TYR A 433 -22.19 -48.39 -30.45
C TYR A 433 -23.28 -49.23 -31.11
N THR A 434 -24.39 -49.45 -30.42
CA THR A 434 -25.65 -50.09 -30.93
C THR A 434 -26.78 -49.12 -30.62
N GLU A 435 -27.74 -49.04 -31.56
CA GLU A 435 -28.95 -48.24 -31.38
C GLU A 435 -30.16 -49.18 -31.17
N LYS A 436 -31.05 -48.77 -30.23
CA LYS A 436 -32.30 -49.46 -29.99
C LYS A 436 -33.38 -48.44 -29.70
N GLU A 437 -34.51 -48.52 -30.39
CA GLU A 437 -35.69 -47.74 -30.04
C GLU A 437 -36.30 -48.18 -28.72
N GLN A 438 -36.65 -47.24 -27.87
CA GLN A 438 -37.26 -47.48 -26.58
C GLN A 438 -38.55 -46.69 -26.45
N GLU A 439 -39.70 -47.35 -26.41
CA GLU A 439 -41.03 -46.72 -26.38
C GLU A 439 -41.40 -46.12 -25.02
N SER A 440 -40.76 -46.58 -23.95
CA SER A 440 -41.14 -46.29 -22.55
C SER A 440 -40.95 -44.81 -22.10
N TRP A 441 -40.28 -43.98 -22.91
CA TRP A 441 -39.99 -42.57 -22.57
C TRP A 441 -40.23 -41.63 -23.77
N GLY A 442 -41.27 -41.91 -24.57
CA GLY A 442 -41.67 -41.09 -25.70
C GLY A 442 -40.76 -41.19 -26.92
N LYS A 443 -40.55 -42.41 -27.45
CA LYS A 443 -39.74 -42.70 -28.67
C LYS A 443 -38.31 -42.14 -28.62
N CYS A 444 -37.51 -42.56 -27.61
CA CYS A 444 -36.08 -42.23 -27.51
C CYS A 444 -35.25 -43.33 -28.18
N ILE A 445 -34.16 -42.95 -28.81
CA ILE A 445 -33.11 -43.86 -29.26
C ILE A 445 -32.17 -44.09 -28.08
N HIS A 446 -31.98 -45.33 -27.69
CA HIS A 446 -30.97 -45.76 -26.75
C HIS A 446 -29.70 -46.13 -27.52
N ILE A 447 -28.70 -45.27 -27.42
CA ILE A 447 -27.38 -45.42 -28.02
C ILE A 447 -26.47 -46.04 -26.96
N ARG A 448 -26.15 -47.30 -27.08
CA ARG A 448 -25.34 -48.06 -26.10
C ARG A 448 -23.95 -48.33 -26.64
N LEU A 449 -22.94 -47.76 -26.01
CA LEU A 449 -21.55 -47.93 -26.40
C LEU A 449 -21.05 -49.35 -26.20
N SER A 450 -20.15 -49.81 -27.08
CA SER A 450 -19.46 -51.11 -26.89
C SER A 450 -18.62 -51.10 -25.60
N PRO A 451 -18.22 -52.28 -25.06
CA PRO A 451 -17.36 -52.36 -23.88
C PRO A 451 -16.05 -51.59 -24.07
N LYS A 452 -15.44 -51.67 -25.27
CA LYS A 452 -14.19 -50.95 -25.62
C LYS A 452 -14.40 -49.42 -25.64
N SER A 453 -15.47 -48.97 -26.26
CA SER A 453 -15.83 -47.52 -26.32
C SER A 453 -16.23 -46.99 -24.95
N SER A 454 -16.94 -47.78 -24.12
CA SER A 454 -17.25 -47.37 -22.74
C SER A 454 -15.99 -47.22 -21.88
N LYS A 455 -15.00 -48.10 -22.07
CA LYS A 455 -13.72 -48.01 -21.38
C LYS A 455 -12.93 -46.74 -21.77
N TYR A 456 -13.00 -46.34 -23.02
CA TYR A 456 -12.43 -45.09 -23.48
C TYR A 456 -13.14 -43.88 -22.86
N VAL A 457 -14.47 -43.88 -22.82
CA VAL A 457 -15.25 -42.83 -22.15
C VAL A 457 -14.91 -42.73 -20.67
N HIS A 458 -14.72 -43.83 -19.97
CA HIS A 458 -14.29 -43.84 -18.57
C HIS A 458 -12.90 -43.22 -18.39
N TYR A 459 -12.01 -43.45 -19.35
CA TYR A 459 -10.68 -42.85 -19.35
C TYR A 459 -10.76 -41.35 -19.50
N ILE A 460 -11.49 -40.79 -20.48
CA ILE A 460 -11.63 -39.34 -20.67
C ILE A 460 -12.46 -38.67 -19.56
N LEU A 461 -13.40 -39.37 -18.90
CA LEU A 461 -14.11 -38.88 -17.73
C LEU A 461 -13.24 -38.89 -16.45
N GLY A 462 -12.14 -39.64 -16.44
CA GLY A 462 -11.32 -39.90 -15.25
C GLY A 462 -12.00 -40.76 -14.17
N ASN A 463 -13.23 -41.19 -14.39
CA ASN A 463 -14.02 -41.99 -13.41
C ASN A 463 -15.04 -42.88 -14.10
N PRO A 464 -15.23 -44.13 -13.65
CA PRO A 464 -16.27 -45.05 -14.15
C PRO A 464 -17.68 -44.78 -13.59
N LYS A 465 -17.90 -43.68 -12.92
CA LYS A 465 -19.21 -43.21 -12.40
C LYS A 465 -19.58 -41.88 -13.06
N LYS A 466 -20.87 -41.59 -13.18
CA LYS A 466 -21.39 -40.30 -13.63
C LYS A 466 -21.18 -39.26 -12.49
N ILE A 467 -19.93 -38.79 -12.34
CA ILE A 467 -19.51 -37.77 -11.38
C ILE A 467 -18.97 -36.62 -12.20
N PHE A 468 -19.07 -35.39 -11.68
CA PHE A 468 -18.54 -34.20 -12.34
C PHE A 468 -17.00 -34.29 -12.42
N PRO A 469 -16.37 -34.31 -13.63
CA PRO A 469 -14.94 -34.49 -13.77
C PRO A 469 -14.15 -33.28 -13.25
N SER A 470 -13.13 -33.52 -12.43
CA SER A 470 -12.34 -32.47 -11.80
C SER A 470 -11.53 -31.59 -12.79
N PHE A 471 -11.11 -32.14 -13.92
CA PHE A 471 -10.38 -31.39 -14.93
C PHE A 471 -11.22 -30.25 -15.56
N LEU A 472 -12.55 -30.35 -15.53
CA LEU A 472 -13.44 -29.31 -16.05
C LEU A 472 -13.30 -27.97 -15.32
N TYR A 473 -12.77 -27.96 -14.10
CA TYR A 473 -12.45 -26.73 -13.37
C TYR A 473 -11.21 -26.02 -13.90
N LYS A 474 -10.49 -26.58 -14.86
CA LYS A 474 -9.26 -26.03 -15.45
C LYS A 474 -9.41 -25.66 -16.93
N LEU A 475 -10.61 -25.73 -17.48
CA LEU A 475 -10.88 -25.42 -18.89
C LEU A 475 -10.56 -23.95 -19.22
N SER A 476 -10.13 -23.71 -20.44
CA SER A 476 -10.08 -22.36 -21.01
C SER A 476 -11.48 -21.76 -21.13
N SER A 477 -11.58 -20.44 -21.25
CA SER A 477 -12.87 -19.77 -21.46
C SER A 477 -13.61 -20.29 -22.68
N ARG A 478 -12.88 -20.59 -23.77
CA ARG A 478 -13.41 -21.18 -25.02
C ARG A 478 -14.01 -22.57 -24.78
N GLN A 479 -13.24 -23.45 -24.17
CA GLN A 479 -13.66 -24.83 -23.87
C GLN A 479 -14.81 -24.88 -22.86
N ALA A 480 -14.76 -24.05 -21.83
CA ALA A 480 -15.83 -23.92 -20.83
C ALA A 480 -17.16 -23.49 -21.48
N ARG A 481 -17.11 -22.54 -22.42
CA ARG A 481 -18.29 -22.12 -23.20
C ARG A 481 -18.82 -23.26 -24.09
N LEU A 482 -17.93 -23.94 -24.81
CA LEU A 482 -18.27 -25.10 -25.65
C LEU A 482 -18.97 -26.20 -24.84
N PHE A 483 -18.46 -26.46 -23.63
CA PHE A 483 -19.06 -27.46 -22.73
C PHE A 483 -20.48 -27.04 -22.31
N ILE A 484 -20.68 -25.79 -21.82
CA ILE A 484 -22.00 -25.30 -21.38
C ILE A 484 -23.00 -25.28 -22.51
N ASP A 485 -22.61 -24.79 -23.69
CA ASP A 485 -23.51 -24.73 -24.86
C ASP A 485 -23.93 -26.15 -25.29
N THR A 486 -23.06 -27.14 -25.18
CA THR A 486 -23.37 -28.54 -25.49
C THR A 486 -24.21 -29.21 -24.41
N TYR A 487 -23.85 -29.03 -23.14
CA TYR A 487 -24.62 -29.58 -21.99
C TYR A 487 -26.06 -29.07 -21.95
N ALA A 488 -26.24 -27.76 -22.26
CA ALA A 488 -27.56 -27.13 -22.26
C ALA A 488 -28.48 -27.63 -23.35
N LYS A 489 -27.99 -28.31 -24.40
CA LYS A 489 -28.83 -28.97 -25.41
C LYS A 489 -29.56 -30.19 -24.86
N GLY A 490 -28.96 -30.87 -23.86
CA GLY A 490 -29.59 -31.99 -23.15
C GLY A 490 -30.46 -31.50 -21.99
N ASP A 491 -29.84 -31.02 -20.92
CA ASP A 491 -30.50 -30.72 -19.63
C ASP A 491 -30.87 -29.23 -19.45
N GLY A 492 -30.85 -28.42 -20.52
CA GLY A 492 -31.10 -26.99 -20.43
C GLY A 492 -31.98 -26.40 -21.53
N TRP A 493 -32.17 -25.10 -21.50
CA TRP A 493 -32.79 -24.38 -22.61
C TRP A 493 -32.19 -22.97 -22.73
N LYS A 494 -32.24 -22.44 -23.96
CA LYS A 494 -31.75 -21.11 -24.27
C LYS A 494 -32.91 -20.15 -24.49
N GLU A 495 -32.93 -19.05 -23.75
CA GLU A 495 -33.95 -17.99 -23.82
C GLU A 495 -33.27 -16.67 -24.16
N GLY A 496 -33.19 -16.31 -25.43
CA GLY A 496 -32.43 -15.16 -25.91
C GLY A 496 -30.93 -15.29 -25.60
N ARG A 497 -30.38 -14.38 -24.75
CA ARG A 497 -29.00 -14.40 -24.29
C ARG A 497 -28.79 -15.15 -22.97
N ARG A 498 -29.83 -15.91 -22.51
CA ARG A 498 -29.76 -16.65 -21.25
C ARG A 498 -29.77 -18.14 -21.52
N ILE A 499 -28.90 -18.88 -20.83
CA ILE A 499 -28.91 -20.33 -20.78
C ILE A 499 -29.37 -20.71 -19.38
N ARG A 500 -30.32 -21.65 -19.29
CA ARG A 500 -30.81 -22.18 -18.01
C ARG A 500 -30.71 -23.69 -17.99
N ILE A 501 -30.26 -24.24 -16.86
CA ILE A 501 -30.14 -25.65 -16.60
C ILE A 501 -30.78 -25.96 -15.26
N ILE A 502 -31.51 -27.09 -15.15
CA ILE A 502 -32.11 -27.54 -13.90
C ILE A 502 -31.58 -28.91 -13.56
N THR A 503 -31.06 -29.09 -12.35
CA THR A 503 -30.64 -30.37 -11.83
C THR A 503 -31.07 -30.55 -10.38
N THR A 504 -31.07 -31.78 -9.89
CA THR A 504 -31.28 -32.15 -8.49
C THR A 504 -29.98 -32.53 -7.78
N ASP A 505 -28.85 -32.49 -8.50
CA ASP A 505 -27.54 -32.89 -8.03
C ASP A 505 -26.70 -31.66 -7.67
N LEU A 506 -26.26 -31.62 -6.41
CA LEU A 506 -25.49 -30.49 -5.88
C LEU A 506 -24.10 -30.43 -6.47
N ASP A 507 -23.45 -31.59 -6.72
CA ASP A 507 -22.10 -31.61 -7.30
C ASP A 507 -22.10 -31.06 -8.73
N PHE A 508 -23.15 -31.37 -9.50
CA PHE A 508 -23.33 -30.85 -10.85
C PHE A 508 -23.58 -29.36 -10.84
N ILE A 509 -24.37 -28.80 -9.91
CA ILE A 509 -24.60 -27.35 -9.78
C ILE A 509 -23.30 -26.64 -9.42
N ASN A 510 -22.53 -27.18 -8.49
CA ASN A 510 -21.24 -26.63 -8.11
C ASN A 510 -20.27 -26.58 -9.31
N GLY A 511 -20.16 -27.70 -10.02
CA GLY A 511 -19.32 -27.80 -11.20
C GLY A 511 -19.75 -26.89 -12.34
N LEU A 512 -21.03 -26.88 -12.71
CA LEU A 512 -21.58 -26.05 -13.77
C LEU A 512 -21.43 -24.55 -13.43
N SER A 513 -21.58 -24.17 -12.16
CA SER A 513 -21.39 -22.78 -11.74
C SER A 513 -19.95 -22.33 -11.90
N ALA A 514 -18.97 -23.16 -11.56
CA ALA A 514 -17.56 -22.88 -11.73
C ALA A 514 -17.19 -22.75 -13.22
N ILE A 515 -17.61 -23.70 -14.06
CA ILE A 515 -17.35 -23.65 -15.51
C ILE A 515 -18.03 -22.40 -16.12
N GLY A 516 -19.22 -22.03 -15.66
CA GLY A 516 -19.89 -20.82 -16.12
C GLY A 516 -19.09 -19.54 -15.85
N VAL A 517 -18.43 -19.48 -14.67
CA VAL A 517 -17.51 -18.40 -14.33
C VAL A 517 -16.31 -18.40 -15.27
N LEU A 518 -15.67 -19.53 -15.51
CA LEU A 518 -14.51 -19.67 -16.41
C LEU A 518 -14.87 -19.27 -17.85
N ALA A 519 -16.09 -19.59 -18.30
CA ALA A 519 -16.60 -19.21 -19.62
C ALA A 519 -16.90 -17.70 -19.77
N GLY A 520 -16.81 -16.95 -18.68
CA GLY A 520 -17.11 -15.51 -18.66
C GLY A 520 -18.61 -15.19 -18.59
N PHE A 521 -19.43 -16.10 -18.08
CA PHE A 521 -20.83 -15.82 -17.79
C PHE A 521 -21.02 -15.24 -16.38
N ASN A 522 -21.98 -14.34 -16.23
CA ASN A 522 -22.59 -14.07 -14.94
C ASN A 522 -23.49 -15.26 -14.57
N VAL A 523 -23.23 -15.86 -13.43
CA VAL A 523 -23.88 -17.09 -12.98
C VAL A 523 -24.68 -16.86 -11.73
N SER A 524 -25.95 -17.27 -11.73
CA SER A 524 -26.81 -17.23 -10.55
C SER A 524 -27.52 -18.56 -10.34
N ILE A 525 -27.57 -19.02 -9.10
CA ILE A 525 -28.20 -20.26 -8.68
C ILE A 525 -29.45 -19.93 -7.86
N LYS A 526 -30.58 -20.56 -8.20
CA LYS A 526 -31.82 -20.46 -7.44
C LYS A 526 -32.29 -21.85 -6.99
N LEU A 527 -32.64 -21.92 -5.73
CA LEU A 527 -33.30 -23.07 -5.18
C LEU A 527 -34.80 -23.01 -5.53
N ARG A 528 -35.35 -24.07 -6.11
CA ARG A 528 -36.77 -24.21 -6.39
C ARG A 528 -37.39 -25.27 -5.49
N GLU A 529 -38.43 -24.89 -4.77
CA GLU A 529 -39.21 -25.82 -3.97
C GLU A 529 -39.87 -26.88 -4.85
N PRO A 530 -40.03 -28.12 -4.33
CA PRO A 530 -40.68 -29.19 -5.07
C PRO A 530 -42.13 -28.82 -5.42
N LYS A 531 -42.48 -28.89 -6.68
CA LYS A 531 -43.88 -28.78 -7.14
C LYS A 531 -44.36 -30.12 -7.75
N GLY A 532 -45.57 -30.55 -7.40
CA GLY A 532 -46.18 -31.76 -7.88
C GLY A 532 -45.58 -33.02 -7.22
N ASN A 533 -45.47 -34.14 -7.98
CA ASN A 533 -45.04 -35.43 -7.47
C ASN A 533 -43.54 -35.60 -7.15
N THR A 534 -42.73 -34.54 -7.34
CA THR A 534 -41.29 -34.58 -7.07
C THR A 534 -41.00 -34.10 -5.65
N LYS A 535 -40.43 -35.00 -4.81
CA LYS A 535 -40.03 -34.70 -3.41
C LYS A 535 -38.62 -34.13 -3.28
N LYS A 536 -37.83 -34.04 -4.38
CA LYS A 536 -36.44 -33.57 -4.34
C LYS A 536 -36.37 -32.06 -4.66
N LEU A 537 -35.52 -31.30 -3.92
CA LEU A 537 -35.14 -29.94 -4.22
C LEU A 537 -34.52 -29.87 -5.61
N LYS A 538 -34.84 -28.79 -6.36
CA LYS A 538 -34.28 -28.56 -7.69
C LYS A 538 -33.45 -27.30 -7.66
N TYR A 539 -32.27 -27.32 -8.25
CA TYR A 539 -31.41 -26.17 -8.46
C TYR A 539 -31.55 -25.68 -9.90
N GLU A 540 -31.88 -24.42 -10.08
CA GLU A 540 -31.86 -23.75 -11.37
C GLU A 540 -30.63 -22.85 -11.44
N ILE A 541 -29.74 -23.13 -12.38
CA ILE A 541 -28.60 -22.27 -12.71
C ILE A 541 -28.91 -21.49 -13.97
N THR A 542 -28.62 -20.19 -13.94
CA THR A 542 -28.80 -19.27 -15.06
C THR A 542 -27.45 -18.66 -15.44
N PHE A 543 -27.10 -18.74 -16.72
CA PHE A 543 -25.93 -18.13 -17.32
C PHE A 543 -26.36 -16.94 -18.16
N THR A 544 -25.73 -15.75 -17.96
CA THR A 544 -26.00 -14.54 -18.72
C THR A 544 -24.70 -13.89 -19.17
N GLU A 545 -24.70 -13.22 -20.34
CA GLU A 545 -23.54 -12.52 -20.88
C GLU A 545 -23.33 -11.12 -20.26
N THR A 546 -23.91 -10.86 -19.11
CA THR A 546 -23.80 -9.57 -18.41
C THR A 546 -22.45 -9.48 -17.73
N LYS A 547 -21.63 -8.49 -18.09
CA LYS A 547 -20.31 -8.25 -17.50
C LYS A 547 -20.36 -7.42 -16.23
N THR A 548 -21.27 -6.46 -16.16
CA THR A 548 -21.43 -5.53 -15.04
C THR A 548 -22.89 -5.50 -14.59
N ASP A 549 -23.12 -5.49 -13.29
CA ASP A 549 -24.42 -5.33 -12.65
C ASP A 549 -24.41 -4.14 -11.69
N TYR A 550 -25.59 -3.68 -11.26
CA TYR A 550 -25.72 -2.44 -10.52
C TYR A 550 -26.31 -2.67 -9.12
N ILE A 551 -25.57 -2.26 -8.08
CA ILE A 551 -26.06 -2.23 -6.70
C ILE A 551 -26.75 -0.88 -6.44
N GLN A 552 -28.02 -0.92 -6.06
CA GLN A 552 -28.80 0.29 -5.77
C GLN A 552 -28.72 0.72 -4.30
N LYS A 553 -28.52 -0.23 -3.38
CA LYS A 553 -28.49 0.00 -1.93
C LYS A 553 -27.53 -0.98 -1.27
N ILE A 554 -26.74 -0.48 -0.33
CA ILE A 554 -25.94 -1.29 0.58
C ILE A 554 -26.63 -1.27 1.94
N GLU A 555 -26.87 -2.44 2.50
CA GLU A 555 -27.53 -2.59 3.80
C GLU A 555 -26.50 -2.91 4.89
N THR A 556 -26.69 -2.33 6.07
CA THR A 556 -25.92 -2.68 7.26
C THR A 556 -26.65 -3.81 7.99
N VAL A 557 -25.94 -4.89 8.30
CA VAL A 557 -26.50 -6.09 8.92
C VAL A 557 -25.71 -6.42 10.18
N PRO A 558 -26.34 -6.61 11.36
CA PRO A 558 -25.69 -7.19 12.52
C PRO A 558 -25.23 -8.62 12.19
N TYR A 559 -24.01 -8.97 12.56
CA TYR A 559 -23.42 -10.27 12.27
C TYR A 559 -22.63 -10.81 13.47
N THR A 560 -22.79 -12.09 13.77
CA THR A 560 -22.01 -12.83 14.75
C THR A 560 -21.64 -14.18 14.14
N GLY A 561 -20.36 -14.45 13.97
CA GLY A 561 -19.83 -15.67 13.33
C GLY A 561 -18.38 -15.50 12.91
N ILE A 562 -17.86 -16.47 12.14
CA ILE A 562 -16.50 -16.38 11.60
C ILE A 562 -16.47 -15.42 10.41
N ILE A 563 -15.52 -14.51 10.43
CA ILE A 563 -15.11 -13.74 9.26
C ILE A 563 -13.74 -14.24 8.78
N TRP A 564 -13.53 -14.26 7.48
CA TRP A 564 -12.31 -14.80 6.91
C TRP A 564 -11.93 -14.11 5.59
N SER A 565 -10.67 -14.23 5.22
CA SER A 565 -10.13 -13.72 3.98
C SER A 565 -8.92 -14.53 3.55
N VAL A 566 -8.57 -14.45 2.27
CA VAL A 566 -7.34 -15.03 1.73
C VAL A 566 -6.56 -13.91 1.02
N HIS A 567 -5.24 -13.95 1.12
CA HIS A 567 -4.36 -13.05 0.37
C HIS A 567 -3.91 -13.72 -0.94
N THR A 568 -3.88 -12.94 -2.02
CA THR A 568 -3.38 -13.35 -3.34
C THR A 568 -2.67 -12.17 -4.01
N GLU A 569 -1.80 -12.45 -4.97
CA GLU A 569 -1.05 -11.44 -5.72
C GLU A 569 -1.95 -10.40 -6.42
N ASN A 570 -3.09 -10.81 -6.96
CA ASN A 570 -4.05 -9.90 -7.60
C ASN A 570 -4.94 -9.14 -6.61
N GLU A 571 -4.77 -9.34 -5.29
CA GLU A 571 -5.56 -8.75 -4.21
C GLU A 571 -7.08 -8.91 -4.37
N THR A 572 -7.51 -9.87 -5.16
CA THR A 572 -8.91 -10.18 -5.44
C THR A 572 -9.18 -11.66 -5.30
N VAL A 573 -10.43 -12.00 -5.10
CA VAL A 573 -10.91 -13.38 -5.07
C VAL A 573 -12.23 -13.49 -5.80
N ILE A 574 -12.48 -14.66 -6.39
CA ILE A 574 -13.79 -15.03 -6.93
C ILE A 574 -14.53 -15.78 -5.85
N ALA A 575 -15.52 -15.13 -5.28
CA ALA A 575 -16.29 -15.64 -4.15
C ALA A 575 -17.74 -15.93 -4.52
N ARG A 576 -18.38 -16.84 -3.75
CA ARG A 576 -19.80 -17.19 -3.90
C ARG A 576 -20.48 -17.21 -2.54
N ARG A 577 -21.65 -16.55 -2.44
CA ARG A 577 -22.51 -16.60 -1.26
C ARG A 577 -23.97 -16.75 -1.67
N ALA A 578 -24.73 -17.58 -0.98
CA ALA A 578 -26.15 -17.85 -1.27
C ALA A 578 -26.43 -18.13 -2.76
N GLY A 579 -25.50 -18.80 -3.47
CA GLY A 579 -25.58 -19.11 -4.89
C GLY A 579 -25.32 -17.94 -5.84
N GLN A 580 -24.86 -16.78 -5.33
CA GLN A 580 -24.49 -15.60 -6.13
C GLN A 580 -22.96 -15.43 -6.13
N ILE A 581 -22.37 -15.07 -7.26
CA ILE A 581 -20.92 -14.98 -7.46
C ILE A 581 -20.46 -13.54 -7.60
N PHE A 582 -19.33 -13.17 -6.93
CA PHE A 582 -18.79 -11.80 -6.88
C PHE A 582 -17.26 -11.77 -6.74
N ILE A 583 -16.65 -10.58 -6.84
CA ILE A 583 -15.19 -10.31 -6.86
C ILE A 583 -14.79 -9.25 -5.84
N THR A 584 -13.71 -9.42 -5.02
CA THR A 584 -13.34 -8.56 -3.83
C THR A 584 -11.84 -8.58 -3.34
N GLY A 585 -11.25 -7.71 -2.34
CA GLY A 585 -9.81 -7.32 -2.02
C GLY A 585 -9.06 -7.42 -0.64
N ASN A 586 -7.76 -6.74 -0.21
CA ASN A 586 -6.81 -6.94 1.01
C ASN A 586 -5.55 -6.02 1.37
N THR A 587 -4.70 -5.61 2.75
CA THR A 587 -3.32 -5.51 3.51
C THR A 587 -2.60 -4.35 4.29
N PRO A 588 -1.17 -4.17 5.46
CA PRO A 588 -0.32 -3.00 6.09
C PRO A 588 1.20 -3.09 6.51
N PHE A 589 1.89 -2.12 7.53
CA PHE A 589 3.36 -1.81 7.84
C PHE A 589 3.82 -1.39 9.28
N THR A 590 5.13 -1.78 9.91
CA THR A 590 5.62 -1.53 11.32
C THR A 590 7.16 -1.60 11.65
N ASN A 591 7.65 -1.15 12.94
CA ASN A 591 9.04 -1.20 13.48
C ASN A 591 9.15 -1.59 14.97
N LEU A 592 10.29 -2.25 15.41
CA LEU A 592 10.59 -2.69 16.79
C LEU A 592 12.05 -2.46 17.22
N THR A 593 12.29 -2.11 18.52
CA THR A 593 13.63 -2.03 19.12
C THR A 593 13.85 -3.09 20.19
N PHE A 594 15.02 -3.77 20.14
CA PHE A 594 15.46 -4.81 21.05
C PHE A 594 16.67 -4.34 21.91
N ASP A 595 16.61 -4.58 23.21
CA ASP A 595 17.65 -4.15 24.16
C ASP A 595 18.72 -5.21 24.40
N LEU A 596 18.40 -6.49 24.32
CA LEU A 596 19.24 -7.66 24.66
C LEU A 596 19.61 -7.74 26.16
N LYS A 597 19.67 -6.62 26.84
CA LYS A 597 19.75 -6.48 28.31
C LYS A 597 18.76 -5.41 28.76
N PRO A 598 18.08 -5.59 29.89
CA PRO A 598 17.16 -4.57 30.40
C PRO A 598 17.87 -3.24 30.61
N SER A 599 17.28 -2.15 30.08
CA SER A 599 17.79 -0.80 30.31
C SER A 599 17.79 -0.48 31.79
N LYS A 600 18.66 0.43 32.25
CA LYS A 600 18.73 0.87 33.66
C LYS A 600 17.39 1.34 34.20
N LEU A 601 16.53 1.88 33.31
CA LEU A 601 15.18 2.35 33.63
C LEU A 601 14.28 1.21 34.11
N TYR A 602 14.29 0.07 33.39
CA TYR A 602 13.40 -1.05 33.66
C TYR A 602 14.07 -2.15 34.50
N ALA A 603 15.39 -2.25 34.52
CA ALA A 603 16.11 -3.35 35.19
C ALA A 603 15.56 -3.63 36.61
N LYS A 604 15.44 -2.60 37.43
CA LYS A 604 14.94 -2.69 38.85
C LYS A 604 13.43 -2.43 38.98
N ALA A 605 12.69 -2.22 37.91
CA ALA A 605 11.26 -2.04 37.94
C ALA A 605 10.56 -3.40 38.12
N ASN A 606 9.46 -3.42 38.84
CA ASN A 606 8.62 -4.60 38.97
C ASN A 606 7.97 -4.94 37.61
N VAL A 607 7.97 -6.23 37.26
CA VAL A 607 7.35 -6.67 36.02
C VAL A 607 5.82 -6.55 36.07
N ILE A 608 5.18 -6.27 34.92
CA ILE A 608 3.73 -6.10 34.81
C ILE A 608 3.13 -7.33 34.13
N ILE A 609 2.19 -7.99 34.83
CA ILE A 609 1.36 -9.08 34.30
C ILE A 609 -0.11 -8.82 34.61
N GLY A 610 -0.98 -8.81 33.61
CA GLY A 610 -2.40 -8.52 33.78
C GLY A 610 -2.67 -7.13 34.39
N GLY A 611 -1.85 -6.14 34.08
CA GLY A 611 -1.94 -4.78 34.57
C GLY A 611 -1.52 -4.58 36.02
N LYS A 612 -0.88 -5.56 36.64
CA LYS A 612 -0.46 -5.51 38.04
C LYS A 612 1.05 -5.75 38.16
N PRO A 613 1.75 -4.94 39.00
CA PRO A 613 3.16 -5.19 39.29
C PRO A 613 3.31 -6.50 40.08
N GLN A 614 4.33 -7.27 39.77
CA GLN A 614 4.71 -8.51 40.42
C GLN A 614 5.89 -8.26 41.35
N LYS A 615 6.40 -9.32 42.01
CA LYS A 615 7.54 -9.20 42.95
C LYS A 615 8.90 -9.15 42.23
N GLU A 616 9.00 -9.85 41.10
CA GLU A 616 10.21 -9.93 40.31
C GLU A 616 10.47 -8.64 39.53
N THR A 617 11.74 -8.37 39.23
CA THR A 617 12.20 -7.25 38.42
C THR A 617 12.59 -7.70 37.03
N TYR A 618 12.60 -6.78 36.05
CA TYR A 618 12.91 -7.14 34.66
C TYR A 618 14.34 -7.68 34.49
N GLU A 619 15.29 -7.33 35.34
CA GLU A 619 16.68 -7.85 35.31
C GLU A 619 16.78 -9.37 35.55
N GLU A 620 15.77 -10.00 36.09
CA GLU A 620 15.72 -11.44 36.35
C GLU A 620 15.35 -12.29 35.10
N PHE A 621 14.99 -11.68 33.97
CA PHE A 621 14.40 -12.34 32.80
C PHE A 621 15.29 -12.42 31.56
N HIS A 622 16.62 -12.40 31.74
CA HIS A 622 17.60 -12.48 30.63
C HIS A 622 17.44 -13.71 29.76
N LYS A 623 17.13 -14.88 30.33
CA LYS A 623 16.92 -16.11 29.58
C LYS A 623 15.73 -15.99 28.62
N GLU A 624 14.64 -15.43 29.11
CA GLU A 624 13.42 -15.25 28.33
C GLU A 624 13.57 -14.18 27.25
N MET A 625 14.35 -13.13 27.52
CA MET A 625 14.75 -12.14 26.50
C MET A 625 15.54 -12.82 25.37
N SER A 626 16.54 -13.67 25.72
CA SER A 626 17.31 -14.46 24.74
C SER A 626 16.40 -15.35 23.89
N MET A 627 15.41 -16.01 24.49
CA MET A 627 14.44 -16.84 23.76
C MET A 627 13.65 -16.02 22.73
N ILE A 628 13.17 -14.83 23.09
CA ILE A 628 12.42 -13.93 22.19
C ILE A 628 13.33 -13.47 21.03
N ASN A 629 14.54 -13.00 21.34
CA ASN A 629 15.49 -12.50 20.34
C ASN A 629 15.91 -13.59 19.35
N ARG A 630 16.25 -14.78 19.86
CA ARG A 630 16.60 -15.92 19.04
C ARG A 630 15.47 -16.34 18.12
N ALA A 631 14.24 -16.45 18.65
CA ALA A 631 13.05 -16.79 17.87
C ALA A 631 12.80 -15.75 16.77
N PHE A 632 12.91 -14.45 17.10
CA PHE A 632 12.76 -13.36 16.14
C PHE A 632 13.75 -13.47 14.98
N CYS A 633 15.06 -13.61 15.26
CA CYS A 633 16.09 -13.70 14.22
C CYS A 633 15.91 -14.94 13.33
N GLU A 634 15.61 -16.10 13.93
CA GLU A 634 15.41 -17.34 13.17
C GLU A 634 14.21 -17.23 12.24
N LEU A 635 13.10 -16.61 12.67
CA LEU A 635 11.89 -16.42 11.87
C LEU A 635 12.09 -15.37 10.77
N MET A 636 12.77 -14.27 11.05
CA MET A 636 13.10 -13.27 10.03
C MET A 636 13.93 -13.89 8.90
N MET A 637 14.88 -14.80 9.23
CA MET A 637 15.68 -15.53 8.23
C MET A 637 14.90 -16.61 7.50
N ALA A 638 13.97 -17.30 8.18
CA ALA A 638 13.14 -18.33 7.57
C ALA A 638 12.16 -17.73 6.54
N GLY A 639 11.70 -16.51 6.79
CA GLY A 639 10.78 -15.82 5.91
C GLY A 639 9.38 -16.45 5.87
N ASP A 640 8.65 -16.13 4.79
CA ASP A 640 7.31 -16.68 4.55
C ASP A 640 7.35 -18.13 4.02
N ALA A 641 6.18 -18.70 3.71
CA ALA A 641 6.07 -20.06 3.19
C ALA A 641 6.84 -20.34 1.88
N LYS A 642 7.29 -19.28 1.18
CA LYS A 642 8.14 -19.35 -0.02
C LYS A 642 9.61 -19.02 0.27
N GLY A 643 9.98 -18.82 1.55
CA GLY A 643 11.33 -18.43 1.95
C GLY A 643 11.65 -16.96 1.67
N ARG A 644 10.63 -16.12 1.35
CA ARG A 644 10.82 -14.67 1.20
C ARG A 644 10.98 -14.05 2.57
N ILE A 645 12.10 -13.34 2.77
CA ILE A 645 12.40 -12.69 4.04
C ILE A 645 11.34 -11.66 4.44
N PHE A 646 11.06 -11.55 5.73
CA PHE A 646 10.24 -10.48 6.26
C PHE A 646 11.01 -9.16 6.21
N THR A 647 10.40 -8.11 5.65
CA THR A 647 10.97 -6.76 5.63
C THR A 647 10.58 -5.93 6.84
N PHE A 648 9.54 -6.36 7.56
CA PHE A 648 9.00 -5.72 8.76
C PHE A 648 8.68 -6.74 9.85
N PRO A 649 8.68 -6.30 11.12
CA PRO A 649 9.16 -5.00 11.63
C PRO A 649 10.65 -4.81 11.41
N ILE A 650 11.10 -3.57 11.17
CA ILE A 650 12.53 -3.26 11.10
C ILE A 650 13.13 -3.42 12.49
N PRO A 651 14.12 -4.32 12.73
CA PRO A 651 14.72 -4.50 14.04
C PRO A 651 15.90 -3.55 14.26
N THR A 652 15.90 -2.88 15.41
CA THR A 652 17.05 -2.12 15.91
C THR A 652 17.62 -2.80 17.14
N TYR A 653 18.94 -3.03 17.17
CA TYR A 653 19.67 -3.60 18.30
C TYR A 653 20.57 -2.59 18.97
N ASN A 654 20.39 -2.42 20.29
CA ASN A 654 21.19 -1.53 21.10
C ASN A 654 22.49 -2.22 21.52
N ILE A 655 23.63 -1.75 21.02
CA ILE A 655 24.96 -2.25 21.41
C ILE A 655 25.54 -1.35 22.50
N THR A 656 25.64 -1.88 23.71
CA THR A 656 26.10 -1.17 24.92
C THR A 656 27.51 -1.58 25.34
N LYS A 657 28.14 -0.81 26.24
CA LYS A 657 29.53 -1.10 26.75
C LYS A 657 29.64 -2.46 27.42
N ASP A 658 28.55 -2.97 28.00
CA ASP A 658 28.45 -4.25 28.68
C ASP A 658 27.81 -5.34 27.82
N PHE A 659 27.80 -5.17 26.49
CA PHE A 659 27.25 -6.14 25.54
C PHE A 659 28.04 -7.46 25.63
N ASP A 660 27.31 -8.58 25.75
CA ASP A 660 27.91 -9.92 25.87
C ASP A 660 28.18 -10.50 24.47
N TRP A 661 29.37 -10.22 23.94
CA TRP A 661 29.81 -10.66 22.61
C TRP A 661 29.87 -12.16 22.42
N ASP A 662 30.07 -12.94 23.50
CA ASP A 662 30.27 -14.38 23.45
C ASP A 662 28.99 -15.17 23.79
N ASN A 663 27.87 -14.50 23.95
CA ASN A 663 26.59 -15.16 24.21
C ASN A 663 26.14 -15.99 22.99
N PRO A 664 25.98 -17.32 23.14
CA PRO A 664 25.59 -18.18 22.02
C PRO A 664 24.17 -17.92 21.51
N ASP A 665 23.29 -17.33 22.34
CA ASP A 665 21.91 -17.00 21.92
C ASP A 665 21.86 -15.85 20.90
N TYR A 666 22.97 -15.09 20.73
CA TYR A 666 23.06 -14.03 19.73
C TYR A 666 23.66 -14.51 18.39
N GLU A 667 24.03 -15.78 18.27
CA GLU A 667 24.49 -16.32 16.97
C GLU A 667 23.50 -16.13 15.81
N PRO A 668 22.17 -16.31 15.99
CA PRO A 668 21.21 -16.02 14.92
C PRO A 668 21.17 -14.56 14.48
N LEU A 669 21.46 -13.60 15.35
CA LEU A 669 21.59 -12.17 15.01
C LEU A 669 22.73 -11.95 14.00
N TRP A 670 23.90 -12.54 14.26
CA TRP A 670 25.05 -12.42 13.37
C TRP A 670 24.82 -13.15 12.04
N GLU A 671 24.12 -14.28 12.07
CA GLU A 671 23.72 -15.01 10.87
C GLU A 671 22.70 -14.24 10.02
N MET A 672 21.72 -13.60 10.64
CA MET A 672 20.74 -12.76 9.97
C MET A 672 21.39 -11.54 9.31
N THR A 673 22.36 -10.92 10.00
CA THR A 673 23.16 -9.81 9.45
C THR A 673 23.99 -10.26 8.27
N ARG A 674 24.68 -11.41 8.40
CA ARG A 674 25.52 -12.00 7.37
C ARG A 674 24.75 -12.28 6.07
N LYS A 675 23.54 -12.83 6.19
CA LYS A 675 22.75 -13.26 5.03
C LYS A 675 22.00 -12.12 4.36
N TYR A 676 21.41 -11.23 5.15
CA TYR A 676 20.39 -10.30 4.65
C TYR A 676 20.61 -8.84 5.02
N GLY A 677 21.52 -8.54 5.96
CA GLY A 677 21.75 -7.16 6.41
C GLY A 677 20.51 -6.47 7.00
N ILE A 678 19.56 -7.23 7.53
CA ILE A 678 18.29 -6.73 8.04
C ILE A 678 18.44 -5.86 9.29
N PRO A 679 19.28 -6.23 10.31
CA PRO A 679 19.34 -5.46 11.54
C PRO A 679 20.06 -4.13 11.36
N TYR A 680 19.60 -3.16 12.15
CA TYR A 680 20.31 -1.91 12.38
C TYR A 680 20.94 -1.94 13.77
N PHE A 681 22.13 -1.38 13.91
CA PHE A 681 22.89 -1.33 15.15
C PHE A 681 22.97 0.11 15.67
N ALA A 682 22.49 0.32 16.90
CA ALA A 682 22.64 1.58 17.62
C ALA A 682 23.90 1.50 18.50
N ASN A 683 24.88 2.37 18.23
CA ASN A 683 26.17 2.40 18.94
C ASN A 683 26.09 3.23 20.23
N PHE A 684 26.19 2.56 21.37
CA PHE A 684 26.31 3.17 22.69
C PHE A 684 27.65 2.84 23.38
N VAL A 685 28.60 2.24 22.66
CA VAL A 685 29.92 1.91 23.15
C VAL A 685 30.83 3.15 23.09
N ASN A 686 31.03 3.69 21.89
CA ASN A 686 31.84 4.88 21.65
C ASN A 686 30.93 6.08 21.29
N SER A 687 30.01 6.40 22.20
CA SER A 687 29.01 7.44 22.02
C SER A 687 28.90 8.29 23.28
N ASP A 688 28.56 9.55 23.13
CA ASP A 688 28.24 10.49 24.21
C ASP A 688 26.83 10.33 24.77
N MET A 689 26.02 9.38 24.22
CA MET A 689 24.64 9.10 24.61
C MET A 689 24.53 7.80 25.40
N ASP A 690 23.65 7.80 26.39
CA ASP A 690 23.25 6.59 27.13
C ASP A 690 22.07 5.93 26.37
N PRO A 691 21.94 4.60 26.36
CA PRO A 691 20.80 3.90 25.79
C PRO A 691 19.43 4.42 26.27
N ASP A 692 19.38 4.90 27.52
CA ASP A 692 18.16 5.49 28.09
C ASP A 692 17.84 6.90 27.57
N ASP A 693 18.80 7.57 26.90
CA ASP A 693 18.64 8.92 26.32
C ASP A 693 18.27 8.91 24.85
N ALA A 694 18.23 7.76 24.21
CA ALA A 694 17.94 7.63 22.79
C ALA A 694 16.84 6.61 22.52
N ARG A 695 15.99 6.92 21.53
CA ARG A 695 14.96 5.98 21.06
C ARG A 695 15.01 5.90 19.54
N SER A 696 14.95 4.69 19.01
CA SER A 696 14.79 4.45 17.58
C SER A 696 13.30 4.43 17.23
N MET A 697 12.91 5.21 16.21
CA MET A 697 11.51 5.40 15.83
C MET A 697 11.16 4.83 14.48
N CYS A 698 12.10 4.84 13.56
CA CYS A 698 12.01 4.28 12.24
C CYS A 698 13.42 3.99 11.75
N CYS A 699 13.59 3.61 10.49
CA CYS A 699 14.87 3.18 9.94
C CYS A 699 16.06 4.16 10.13
N ARG A 700 15.83 5.41 10.58
CA ARG A 700 16.90 6.42 10.78
C ARG A 700 16.66 7.37 11.94
N LEU A 701 15.44 7.50 12.44
CA LEU A 701 15.11 8.49 13.44
C LEU A 701 15.56 8.00 14.82
N ARG A 702 16.68 8.54 15.31
CA ARG A 702 17.22 8.35 16.66
C ARG A 702 17.06 9.66 17.43
N LEU A 703 16.12 9.70 18.37
CA LEU A 703 15.78 10.92 19.11
C LEU A 703 16.65 11.05 20.34
N ASP A 704 17.38 12.18 20.44
CA ASP A 704 18.12 12.57 21.64
C ASP A 704 17.17 13.15 22.67
N GLN A 705 16.95 12.43 23.77
CA GLN A 705 16.02 12.80 24.85
C GLN A 705 16.66 13.64 25.96
N ARG A 706 17.94 14.01 25.87
CA ARG A 706 18.63 14.81 26.90
C ARG A 706 17.92 16.12 27.19
N GLU A 707 17.36 16.80 26.18
CA GLU A 707 16.57 18.00 26.33
C GLU A 707 15.20 17.74 27.02
N LEU A 708 14.57 16.59 26.75
CA LEU A 708 13.35 16.18 27.46
C LEU A 708 13.60 15.98 28.96
N ARG A 709 14.74 15.38 29.35
CA ARG A 709 15.14 15.22 30.74
C ARG A 709 15.41 16.53 31.46
N LYS A 710 16.08 17.48 30.80
CA LYS A 710 16.35 18.83 31.37
C LYS A 710 15.06 19.60 31.68
N ARG A 711 13.98 19.35 30.95
CA ARG A 711 12.69 19.98 31.16
C ARG A 711 11.92 19.44 32.38
N GLY A 712 12.50 18.60 33.21
CA GLY A 712 11.95 18.18 34.50
C GLY A 712 10.77 17.20 34.37
N GLY A 713 10.81 16.27 33.45
CA GLY A 713 9.93 15.10 33.46
C GLY A 713 10.27 14.24 34.65
N GLY A 714 9.52 14.44 35.75
CA GLY A 714 9.70 13.74 37.02
C GLY A 714 9.60 12.22 36.85
N LEU A 715 9.81 11.49 37.93
CA LEU A 715 9.80 10.06 38.29
C LEU A 715 9.50 8.98 37.24
N PHE A 716 9.03 9.31 36.05
CA PHE A 716 8.78 8.47 34.89
C PHE A 716 9.67 8.84 33.70
N GLY A 717 10.91 9.06 33.94
CA GLY A 717 11.90 9.82 33.16
C GLY A 717 12.48 9.15 31.95
N ALA A 718 11.93 8.25 31.23
CA ALA A 718 12.22 7.97 29.85
C ALA A 718 10.88 7.84 29.14
N ASN A 719 10.36 8.99 28.74
CA ASN A 719 9.03 9.04 28.15
C ASN A 719 9.12 8.52 26.69
N PRO A 720 8.68 7.28 26.43
CA PRO A 720 8.65 6.73 25.08
C PRO A 720 7.68 7.47 24.16
N LEU A 721 6.74 8.25 24.74
CA LEU A 721 5.75 9.05 24.00
C LEU A 721 6.37 10.26 23.30
N THR A 722 7.23 10.01 22.34
CA THR A 722 7.96 10.99 21.54
C THR A 722 7.98 10.58 20.06
N GLY A 723 8.37 11.48 19.19
CA GLY A 723 8.40 11.22 17.76
C GLY A 723 8.76 12.46 16.96
N SER A 724 8.35 12.52 15.71
CA SER A 724 8.46 13.72 14.87
C SER A 724 7.08 14.22 14.45
N ILE A 725 6.84 15.52 14.64
CA ILE A 725 5.61 16.16 14.21
C ILE A 725 5.59 16.35 12.68
N GLY A 726 6.77 16.54 12.10
CA GLY A 726 6.97 16.72 10.67
C GLY A 726 8.43 16.88 10.30
N VAL A 727 8.76 16.66 9.04
CA VAL A 727 10.12 16.77 8.48
C VAL A 727 10.12 17.73 7.30
N VAL A 728 11.14 18.62 7.26
CA VAL A 728 11.41 19.51 6.13
C VAL A 728 12.87 19.33 5.71
N THR A 729 13.10 18.89 4.47
CA THR A 729 14.46 18.67 3.92
C THR A 729 14.91 19.85 3.06
N ILE A 730 16.01 20.46 3.45
CA ILE A 730 16.63 21.62 2.76
C ILE A 730 17.39 21.14 1.52
N ASN A 731 17.21 21.85 0.40
CA ASN A 731 17.92 21.61 -0.86
C ASN A 731 19.28 22.35 -0.86
N LEU A 732 20.33 21.72 -0.30
CA LEU A 732 21.67 22.32 -0.22
C LEU A 732 22.35 22.53 -1.57
N PRO A 733 22.23 21.59 -2.58
CA PRO A 733 22.82 21.81 -3.91
C PRO A 733 22.40 23.10 -4.59
N ARG A 734 21.12 23.48 -4.46
CA ARG A 734 20.61 24.74 -5.02
C ARG A 734 21.21 25.95 -4.32
N ILE A 735 21.34 25.91 -3.00
CA ILE A 735 21.99 27.00 -2.24
C ILE A 735 23.42 27.14 -2.74
N GLY A 736 24.17 26.02 -2.83
CA GLY A 736 25.56 26.05 -3.33
C GLY A 736 25.68 26.59 -4.75
N TYR A 737 24.74 26.26 -5.65
CA TYR A 737 24.74 26.74 -7.04
C TYR A 737 24.43 28.23 -7.17
N LEU A 738 23.54 28.75 -6.32
CA LEU A 738 23.06 30.13 -6.38
C LEU A 738 23.94 31.11 -5.59
N SER A 739 24.85 30.62 -4.76
CA SER A 739 25.68 31.45 -3.90
C SER A 739 27.07 31.72 -4.52
N THR A 740 27.53 32.95 -4.44
CA THR A 740 28.83 33.38 -4.99
C THR A 740 29.91 33.53 -3.92
N CYS A 741 29.51 33.70 -2.64
CA CYS A 741 30.37 33.76 -1.48
C CYS A 741 29.73 33.04 -0.29
N GLU A 742 30.52 32.84 0.76
CA GLU A 742 30.11 32.10 1.94
C GLU A 742 29.02 32.83 2.74
N GLU A 743 29.08 34.14 2.84
CA GLU A 743 28.06 34.95 3.51
C GLU A 743 26.69 34.75 2.85
N GLU A 744 26.64 34.86 1.52
CA GLU A 744 25.40 34.64 0.76
C GLU A 744 24.85 33.21 0.92
N PHE A 745 25.75 32.23 1.02
CA PHE A 745 25.35 30.83 1.26
C PHE A 745 24.62 30.69 2.61
N PHE A 746 25.20 31.22 3.68
CA PHE A 746 24.60 31.13 5.01
C PHE A 746 23.32 31.96 5.15
N GLU A 747 23.25 33.14 4.54
CA GLU A 747 22.01 33.95 4.51
C GLU A 747 20.86 33.20 3.82
N ARG A 748 21.13 32.55 2.69
CA ARG A 748 20.12 31.71 1.98
C ARG A 748 19.70 30.51 2.82
N LEU A 749 20.65 29.83 3.45
CA LEU A 749 20.39 28.67 4.32
C LEU A 749 19.54 29.09 5.52
N GLU A 750 19.90 30.20 6.20
CA GLU A 750 19.16 30.73 7.33
C GLU A 750 17.70 31.04 6.96
N ARG A 751 17.50 31.74 5.83
CA ARG A 751 16.17 32.07 5.33
C ARG A 751 15.31 30.79 5.11
N LEU A 752 15.88 29.76 4.52
CA LEU A 752 15.14 28.50 4.29
C LEU A 752 14.85 27.76 5.59
N MET A 753 15.75 27.78 6.56
CA MET A 753 15.53 27.24 7.89
C MET A 753 14.41 27.98 8.64
N GLU A 754 14.32 29.31 8.52
CA GLU A 754 13.21 30.11 9.08
C GLU A 754 11.86 29.71 8.46
N LEU A 755 11.79 29.53 7.14
CA LEU A 755 10.58 29.06 6.47
C LEU A 755 10.22 27.61 6.89
N ALA A 756 11.20 26.74 7.09
CA ALA A 756 11.01 25.41 7.62
C ALA A 756 10.44 25.42 9.05
N LYS A 757 10.99 26.29 9.94
CA LYS A 757 10.44 26.53 11.29
C LYS A 757 8.98 26.96 11.22
N ILE A 758 8.64 27.96 10.41
CA ILE A 758 7.26 28.43 10.25
C ILE A 758 6.33 27.29 9.84
N SER A 759 6.73 26.46 8.87
CA SER A 759 5.92 25.34 8.41
C SER A 759 5.67 24.30 9.51
N LEU A 760 6.71 23.97 10.29
CA LEU A 760 6.66 22.97 11.36
C LEU A 760 5.81 23.45 12.55
N GLU A 761 5.91 24.74 12.93
CA GLU A 761 5.07 25.34 13.98
C GLU A 761 3.59 25.36 13.58
N ILE A 762 3.28 25.69 12.32
CA ILE A 762 1.91 25.61 11.81
C ILE A 762 1.41 24.17 11.85
N LYS A 763 2.22 23.20 11.40
CA LYS A 763 1.87 21.78 11.45
C LYS A 763 1.57 21.32 12.87
N ARG A 764 2.43 21.67 13.83
CA ARG A 764 2.24 21.37 15.26
C ARG A 764 0.92 21.93 15.78
N LYS A 765 0.64 23.20 15.56
CA LYS A 765 -0.60 23.86 15.98
C LYS A 765 -1.85 23.20 15.39
N VAL A 766 -1.82 22.87 14.11
CA VAL A 766 -2.94 22.24 13.41
C VAL A 766 -3.21 20.82 13.97
N ILE A 767 -2.16 20.03 14.19
CA ILE A 767 -2.29 18.69 14.72
C ILE A 767 -2.78 18.71 16.18
N GLU A 768 -2.26 19.63 17.01
CA GLU A 768 -2.73 19.83 18.39
C GLU A 768 -4.23 20.18 18.44
N ASP A 769 -4.68 21.13 17.61
CA ASP A 769 -6.08 21.54 17.49
C ASP A 769 -6.99 20.38 17.03
N PHE A 770 -6.54 19.57 16.08
CA PHE A 770 -7.30 18.43 15.60
C PHE A 770 -7.34 17.28 16.61
N THR A 771 -6.29 17.09 17.40
CA THR A 771 -6.28 16.14 18.52
C THR A 771 -7.30 16.55 19.58
N GLU A 772 -7.30 17.82 19.97
CA GLU A 772 -8.28 18.35 20.92
C GLU A 772 -9.72 18.14 20.44
N LYS A 773 -9.98 18.36 19.14
CA LYS A 773 -11.27 18.12 18.49
C LYS A 773 -11.61 16.64 18.28
N GLY A 774 -10.70 15.72 18.59
CA GLY A 774 -10.92 14.27 18.54
C GLY A 774 -10.76 13.63 17.15
N LEU A 775 -10.05 14.27 16.22
CA LEU A 775 -9.74 13.69 14.90
C LEU A 775 -8.80 12.49 15.02
N TYR A 776 -7.95 12.45 16.06
CA TYR A 776 -7.05 11.34 16.40
C TYR A 776 -7.47 10.74 17.76
N PRO A 777 -8.53 9.93 17.79
CA PRO A 777 -9.15 9.51 19.05
C PRO A 777 -8.24 8.65 19.91
N TYR A 778 -7.43 7.76 19.33
CA TYR A 778 -6.51 6.91 20.07
C TYR A 778 -5.25 7.67 20.50
N SER A 779 -4.65 8.47 19.63
CA SER A 779 -3.52 9.33 20.01
C SER A 779 -3.90 10.27 21.15
N LYS A 780 -5.12 10.82 21.14
CA LYS A 780 -5.64 11.62 22.25
C LYS A 780 -5.61 10.86 23.59
N VAL A 781 -6.05 9.60 23.61
CA VAL A 781 -6.06 8.75 24.81
C VAL A 781 -4.65 8.42 25.29
N TYR A 782 -3.77 7.96 24.40
CA TYR A 782 -2.42 7.52 24.78
C TYR A 782 -1.45 8.68 25.06
N LEU A 783 -1.71 9.89 24.56
CA LEU A 783 -0.96 11.10 24.86
C LEU A 783 -1.57 11.95 25.99
N GLU A 784 -2.65 11.50 26.62
CA GLU A 784 -3.35 12.24 27.67
C GLU A 784 -2.42 12.55 28.86
N SER A 785 -1.52 11.62 29.23
CA SER A 785 -0.53 11.84 30.28
C SER A 785 0.44 12.99 29.94
N VAL A 786 0.81 13.13 28.67
CA VAL A 786 1.64 14.24 28.19
C VAL A 786 0.87 15.56 28.26
N LYS A 787 -0.39 15.55 27.84
CA LYS A 787 -1.29 16.71 27.93
C LYS A 787 -1.46 17.20 29.39
N GLN A 788 -1.70 16.29 30.31
CA GLN A 788 -1.85 16.61 31.72
C GLN A 788 -0.57 17.18 32.35
N ALA A 789 0.58 16.61 31.98
CA ALA A 789 1.88 17.05 32.47
C ALA A 789 2.38 18.36 31.86
N ARG A 790 2.02 18.65 30.58
CA ARG A 790 2.66 19.70 29.76
C ARG A 790 1.69 20.70 29.12
N GLY A 791 0.39 20.44 29.19
CA GLY A 791 -0.64 21.32 28.60
C GLY A 791 -0.90 21.07 27.11
N GLN A 792 -0.11 20.23 26.45
CA GLN A 792 -0.22 19.89 25.01
C GLN A 792 0.03 18.39 24.79
N TYR A 793 -0.64 17.77 23.80
CA TYR A 793 -0.45 16.35 23.47
C TYR A 793 0.90 16.08 22.82
N TRP A 794 1.34 16.93 21.91
CA TRP A 794 2.48 16.71 21.03
C TRP A 794 3.75 17.46 21.43
N CYS A 795 3.84 18.01 22.65
CA CYS A 795 4.99 18.80 23.10
C CYS A 795 6.29 17.98 23.20
N ASN A 796 6.21 16.67 23.34
CA ASN A 796 7.38 15.75 23.35
C ASN A 796 7.84 15.34 21.95
N HIS A 797 7.15 15.75 20.88
CA HIS A 797 7.51 15.46 19.51
C HIS A 797 8.41 16.53 18.92
N PHE A 798 9.43 16.11 18.18
CA PHE A 798 10.39 17.01 17.54
C PHE A 798 9.84 17.60 16.24
N SER A 799 10.19 18.85 15.98
CA SER A 799 10.13 19.48 14.66
C SER A 799 11.44 19.21 13.95
N THR A 800 11.42 18.43 12.86
CA THR A 800 12.63 17.89 12.24
C THR A 800 13.00 18.68 10.99
N ILE A 801 14.25 19.16 10.93
CA ILE A 801 14.85 19.77 9.74
C ILE A 801 15.92 18.82 9.22
N GLY A 802 15.84 18.45 7.93
CA GLY A 802 16.77 17.56 7.28
C GLY A 802 17.56 18.23 6.16
N VAL A 803 18.55 17.51 5.63
CA VAL A 803 19.41 17.97 4.54
C VAL A 803 19.56 16.90 3.46
N ILE A 804 19.78 17.36 2.22
CA ILE A 804 20.09 16.49 1.09
C ILE A 804 21.17 17.10 0.20
N GLY A 805 21.96 16.23 -0.45
CA GLY A 805 22.88 16.63 -1.52
C GLY A 805 24.10 17.40 -1.05
N MET A 806 24.65 17.08 0.13
CA MET A 806 25.84 17.77 0.64
C MET A 806 27.03 17.64 -0.32
N ASN A 807 27.19 16.49 -0.97
CA ASN A 807 28.22 16.29 -1.98
C ASN A 807 28.01 17.22 -3.19
N GLU A 808 26.78 17.29 -3.72
CA GLU A 808 26.47 18.16 -4.85
C GLU A 808 26.48 19.64 -4.45
N MET A 809 26.21 19.97 -3.20
CA MET A 809 26.41 21.31 -2.66
C MET A 809 27.89 21.70 -2.74
N CYS A 810 28.79 20.85 -2.27
CA CYS A 810 30.23 21.07 -2.36
C CYS A 810 30.70 21.21 -3.81
N LEU A 811 30.21 20.34 -4.71
CA LEU A 811 30.52 20.38 -6.14
C LEU A 811 30.04 21.67 -6.83
N ASN A 812 28.90 22.20 -6.45
CA ASN A 812 28.31 23.40 -7.05
C ASN A 812 28.91 24.67 -6.47
N PHE A 813 29.24 24.73 -5.19
CA PHE A 813 29.74 25.89 -4.50
C PHE A 813 31.28 25.97 -4.54
N LEU A 814 31.98 24.87 -4.17
CA LEU A 814 33.45 24.85 -4.07
C LEU A 814 34.12 24.28 -5.31
N GLY A 815 33.37 23.65 -6.19
CA GLY A 815 33.93 22.92 -7.34
C GLY A 815 34.58 21.57 -6.98
N LYS A 816 34.52 21.13 -5.71
CA LYS A 816 35.14 19.97 -5.13
C LYS A 816 34.13 18.99 -4.55
N PRO A 817 34.33 17.65 -4.64
CA PRO A 817 33.44 16.68 -4.00
C PRO A 817 33.66 16.65 -2.48
N ILE A 818 32.69 16.08 -1.74
CA ILE A 818 32.67 16.03 -0.27
C ILE A 818 33.88 15.27 0.34
N TYR A 819 34.50 14.37 -0.41
CA TYR A 819 35.68 13.64 0.04
C TYR A 819 36.99 14.45 -0.08
N ASP A 820 36.97 15.64 -0.69
CA ASP A 820 38.07 16.61 -0.56
C ASP A 820 38.08 17.16 0.87
N PRO A 821 39.27 17.20 1.55
CA PRO A 821 39.36 17.66 2.94
C PRO A 821 38.76 19.06 3.18
N SER A 822 38.99 20.02 2.26
CA SER A 822 38.44 21.39 2.39
C SER A 822 36.93 21.43 2.20
N ALA A 823 36.38 20.55 1.36
CA ALA A 823 34.94 20.43 1.17
C ALA A 823 34.26 19.74 2.36
N LYS A 824 34.91 18.71 2.94
CA LYS A 824 34.45 18.07 4.20
C LYS A 824 34.42 19.08 5.35
N GLU A 825 35.44 19.92 5.48
CA GLU A 825 35.49 20.98 6.52
C GLU A 825 34.34 21.98 6.35
N PHE A 826 34.05 22.40 5.13
CA PHE A 826 32.92 23.26 4.84
C PHE A 826 31.58 22.56 5.15
N ALA A 827 31.43 21.28 4.81
CA ALA A 827 30.22 20.49 5.14
C ALA A 827 30.00 20.42 6.66
N ILE A 828 31.06 20.23 7.46
CA ILE A 828 31.00 20.28 8.92
C ILE A 828 30.57 21.65 9.40
N LYS A 829 31.08 22.75 8.81
CA LYS A 829 30.70 24.11 9.13
C LYS A 829 29.19 24.34 8.86
N VAL A 830 28.68 23.86 7.75
CA VAL A 830 27.24 23.95 7.41
C VAL A 830 26.40 23.21 8.45
N LEU A 831 26.73 21.98 8.82
CA LEU A 831 25.99 21.22 9.83
C LEU A 831 26.03 21.87 11.22
N LYS A 832 27.18 22.43 11.63
CA LYS A 832 27.30 23.17 12.90
C LYS A 832 26.41 24.41 12.91
N PHE A 833 26.45 25.23 11.84
CA PHE A 833 25.56 26.37 11.68
C PHE A 833 24.08 25.99 11.81
N MET A 834 23.67 24.89 11.15
CA MET A 834 22.29 24.40 11.23
C MET A 834 21.92 23.95 12.66
N ARG A 835 22.83 23.28 13.39
CA ARG A 835 22.62 22.92 14.79
C ARG A 835 22.43 24.12 15.69
N ASP A 836 23.25 25.17 15.53
CA ASP A 836 23.16 26.38 16.32
C ASP A 836 21.83 27.12 16.06
N LYS A 837 21.39 27.16 14.80
CA LYS A 837 20.07 27.70 14.45
C LYS A 837 18.91 26.88 15.04
N ILE A 838 19.01 25.58 15.03
CA ILE A 838 18.01 24.68 15.64
C ILE A 838 17.95 24.90 17.16
N ALA A 839 19.07 25.10 17.83
CA ALA A 839 19.10 25.45 19.25
C ALA A 839 18.37 26.78 19.53
N ASN A 840 18.62 27.81 18.70
CA ASN A 840 17.90 29.08 18.79
C ASN A 840 16.38 28.90 18.58
N PHE A 841 15.95 28.07 17.62
CA PHE A 841 14.53 27.78 17.39
C PHE A 841 13.86 27.12 18.61
N GLN A 842 14.59 26.24 19.32
CA GLN A 842 14.08 25.65 20.57
C GLN A 842 13.89 26.72 21.68
N GLU A 843 14.82 27.67 21.80
CA GLU A 843 14.72 28.77 22.77
C GLU A 843 13.56 29.72 22.41
N GLU A 844 13.42 30.09 21.12
CA GLU A 844 12.38 30.98 20.64
C GLU A 844 10.96 30.43 20.79
N THR A 845 10.78 29.14 20.43
CA THR A 845 9.44 28.54 20.31
C THR A 845 9.03 27.79 21.57
N GLY A 846 10.00 27.38 22.41
CA GLY A 846 9.78 26.44 23.52
C GLY A 846 9.51 25.01 23.05
N ASN A 847 9.52 24.72 21.76
CA ASN A 847 9.30 23.38 21.18
C ASN A 847 10.63 22.65 20.92
N LEU A 848 10.56 21.34 20.73
CA LEU A 848 11.71 20.52 20.42
C LEU A 848 12.02 20.56 18.92
N TYR A 849 13.29 20.72 18.60
CA TYR A 849 13.80 20.68 17.23
C TYR A 849 15.00 19.75 17.14
N ASN A 850 15.20 19.11 15.98
CA ASN A 850 16.38 18.30 15.70
C ASN A 850 16.81 18.39 14.23
N LEU A 851 18.07 17.99 13.95
CA LEU A 851 18.67 17.90 12.63
C LEU A 851 18.77 16.43 12.21
N GLU A 852 18.24 16.10 11.04
CA GLU A 852 18.20 14.73 10.53
C GLU A 852 18.98 14.57 9.23
N ALA A 853 19.71 13.45 9.10
CA ALA A 853 20.21 12.96 7.83
C ALA A 853 19.05 12.28 7.07
N THR A 854 18.22 13.09 6.42
CA THR A 854 16.97 12.60 5.81
C THR A 854 17.22 11.48 4.79
N PRO A 855 16.42 10.40 4.77
CA PRO A 855 16.51 9.31 3.78
C PRO A 855 16.35 9.79 2.33
N ALA A 856 15.50 10.75 2.13
CA ALA A 856 15.33 11.55 0.90
C ALA A 856 15.12 10.79 -0.42
N GLU A 857 14.60 9.57 -0.39
CA GLU A 857 14.39 8.69 -1.56
C GLU A 857 13.81 9.44 -2.79
N GLY A 858 12.50 9.58 -2.89
CA GLY A 858 11.87 10.33 -3.98
C GLY A 858 12.12 11.85 -3.93
N THR A 859 12.42 12.40 -2.75
CA THR A 859 12.79 13.82 -2.58
C THR A 859 14.07 14.15 -3.32
N SER A 860 15.06 13.27 -3.27
CA SER A 860 16.33 13.34 -3.99
C SER A 860 16.12 13.55 -5.50
N TYR A 861 15.33 12.68 -6.09
CA TYR A 861 15.00 12.75 -7.52
C TYR A 861 14.14 13.99 -7.85
N ARG A 862 13.11 14.26 -7.04
CA ARG A 862 12.21 15.42 -7.24
C ARG A 862 12.97 16.73 -7.28
N LEU A 863 13.84 16.99 -6.28
CA LEU A 863 14.57 18.23 -6.18
C LEU A 863 15.60 18.38 -7.31
N ALA A 864 16.35 17.32 -7.61
CA ALA A 864 17.32 17.33 -8.71
C ALA A 864 16.66 17.58 -10.08
N ARG A 865 15.49 16.97 -10.33
CA ARG A 865 14.72 17.16 -11.57
C ARG A 865 14.20 18.58 -11.71
N ILE A 866 13.69 19.18 -10.62
CA ILE A 866 13.26 20.59 -10.64
C ILE A 866 14.45 21.49 -10.92
N ASP A 867 15.60 21.22 -10.28
CA ASP A 867 16.81 22.01 -10.43
C ASP A 867 17.40 21.91 -11.83
N LYS A 868 17.52 20.72 -12.40
CA LYS A 868 17.98 20.55 -13.78
C LYS A 868 17.10 21.29 -14.79
N LYS A 869 15.80 21.32 -14.58
CA LYS A 869 14.87 22.06 -15.43
C LYS A 869 15.05 23.58 -15.31
N LYS A 870 15.32 24.09 -14.09
CA LYS A 870 15.51 25.53 -13.84
C LYS A 870 16.93 26.00 -14.13
N PHE A 871 17.91 25.16 -13.82
CA PHE A 871 19.34 25.44 -13.87
C PHE A 871 20.07 24.32 -14.61
N PRO A 872 20.08 24.29 -15.95
CA PRO A 872 20.63 23.15 -16.70
C PRO A 872 22.10 22.83 -16.39
N LYS A 873 22.86 23.78 -15.88
CA LYS A 873 24.29 23.63 -15.52
C LYS A 873 24.54 23.16 -14.10
N ILE A 874 23.49 23.02 -13.26
CA ILE A 874 23.65 22.51 -11.90
C ILE A 874 24.21 21.10 -11.91
N LYS A 875 25.16 20.81 -11.05
CA LYS A 875 25.75 19.48 -10.90
C LYS A 875 24.82 18.62 -10.05
N THR A 876 24.50 17.45 -10.56
CA THR A 876 23.70 16.41 -9.92
C THR A 876 24.41 15.07 -10.04
N ALA A 877 24.05 14.10 -9.22
CA ALA A 877 24.39 12.69 -9.44
C ALA A 877 23.41 12.08 -10.45
N GLY A 878 23.69 10.86 -10.91
CA GLY A 878 22.89 10.13 -11.89
C GLY A 878 23.12 10.58 -13.33
N THR A 879 22.17 10.27 -14.21
CA THR A 879 22.18 10.64 -15.62
C THR A 879 21.25 11.83 -15.88
N ASP A 880 21.41 12.54 -16.99
CA ASP A 880 20.52 13.65 -17.34
C ASP A 880 19.02 13.29 -17.39
N PRO A 881 18.61 12.11 -17.89
CA PRO A 881 17.20 11.68 -17.81
C PRO A 881 16.73 11.36 -16.39
N VAL A 882 17.63 10.88 -15.53
CA VAL A 882 17.34 10.44 -14.15
C VAL A 882 18.34 11.07 -13.19
N PRO A 883 18.27 12.40 -12.95
CA PRO A 883 19.13 13.08 -12.00
C PRO A 883 18.66 12.83 -10.58
N TYR A 884 19.60 12.72 -9.63
CA TYR A 884 19.31 12.68 -8.20
C TYR A 884 20.37 13.42 -7.39
N TYR A 885 20.11 13.68 -6.11
CA TYR A 885 21.07 14.19 -5.17
C TYR A 885 21.53 13.09 -4.21
N THR A 886 22.81 13.06 -3.89
CA THR A 886 23.36 12.12 -2.91
C THR A 886 22.66 12.29 -1.56
N ASN A 887 22.38 11.19 -0.89
CA ASN A 887 21.66 11.16 0.37
C ASN A 887 22.45 11.94 1.44
N SER A 888 21.77 12.90 2.08
CA SER A 888 22.29 13.72 3.19
C SER A 888 23.75 14.18 2.98
N CYS A 889 24.69 13.74 3.84
CA CYS A 889 26.11 14.03 3.78
C CYS A 889 26.96 12.79 3.41
N HIS A 890 26.34 11.77 2.82
CA HIS A 890 27.03 10.55 2.46
C HIS A 890 28.01 10.74 1.29
N LEU A 891 28.99 9.85 1.21
CA LEU A 891 29.82 9.70 0.02
C LEU A 891 29.00 9.24 -1.18
N PRO A 892 29.38 9.61 -2.41
CA PRO A 892 28.78 9.01 -3.58
C PRO A 892 28.91 7.48 -3.57
N VAL A 893 27.85 6.77 -3.96
CA VAL A 893 27.75 5.30 -3.85
C VAL A 893 28.91 4.56 -4.56
N ASN A 894 29.44 5.12 -5.63
CA ASN A 894 30.51 4.48 -6.40
C ASN A 894 31.91 5.06 -6.11
N TYR A 895 32.08 5.75 -4.98
CA TYR A 895 33.37 6.37 -4.65
C TYR A 895 34.40 5.37 -4.18
N THR A 896 34.03 4.48 -3.25
CA THR A 896 34.92 3.48 -2.67
C THR A 896 34.13 2.26 -2.23
N ASP A 897 34.77 1.07 -2.29
CA ASP A 897 34.27 -0.19 -1.72
C ASP A 897 34.90 -0.48 -0.34
N ASP A 898 35.85 0.37 0.12
CA ASP A 898 36.46 0.25 1.44
C ASP A 898 35.58 0.82 2.53
N ILE A 899 34.98 -0.07 3.33
CA ILE A 899 34.08 0.28 4.43
C ILE A 899 34.79 1.13 5.52
N PHE A 900 36.07 0.95 5.75
CA PHE A 900 36.83 1.73 6.75
C PHE A 900 37.13 3.14 6.26
N GLU A 901 37.29 3.34 4.96
CA GLU A 901 37.39 4.66 4.37
C GLU A 901 36.05 5.40 4.52
N ILE A 902 34.92 4.70 4.26
CA ILE A 902 33.58 5.25 4.47
C ILE A 902 33.39 5.67 5.93
N LEU A 903 33.70 4.76 6.87
CA LEU A 903 33.55 5.00 8.32
C LEU A 903 34.40 6.19 8.77
N THR A 904 35.69 6.23 8.38
CA THR A 904 36.60 7.34 8.71
C THR A 904 36.13 8.69 8.17
N HIS A 905 35.61 8.69 6.95
CA HIS A 905 35.06 9.91 6.36
C HIS A 905 33.80 10.39 7.08
N GLN A 906 32.89 9.46 7.41
CA GLN A 906 31.57 9.78 7.94
C GLN A 906 31.56 10.03 9.46
N ASP A 907 32.57 9.59 10.20
CA ASP A 907 32.60 9.64 11.67
C ASP A 907 32.33 11.05 12.25
N ASP A 908 33.00 12.08 11.74
CA ASP A 908 32.84 13.46 12.20
C ASP A 908 31.53 14.13 11.72
N LEU A 909 30.96 13.67 10.62
CA LEU A 909 29.74 14.22 10.02
C LEU A 909 28.49 13.66 10.69
N GLN A 910 28.46 12.34 10.91
CA GLN A 910 27.29 11.63 11.41
C GLN A 910 26.93 11.99 12.86
N VAL A 911 27.92 12.32 13.70
CA VAL A 911 27.71 12.75 15.09
C VAL A 911 27.04 14.13 15.21
N LEU A 912 27.01 14.90 14.12
CA LEU A 912 26.38 16.23 14.11
C LEU A 912 24.85 16.17 13.99
N PHE A 913 24.28 15.04 13.59
CA PHE A 913 22.84 14.87 13.49
C PHE A 913 22.22 14.51 14.84
N THR A 914 21.23 15.28 15.30
CA THR A 914 20.54 15.10 16.59
C THR A 914 19.19 14.40 16.42
N GLY A 915 18.69 14.31 15.21
CA GLY A 915 17.34 13.80 14.87
C GLY A 915 17.33 12.45 14.19
N GLY A 916 18.48 11.92 13.84
CA GLY A 916 18.61 10.63 13.19
C GLY A 916 19.59 10.64 12.02
N THR A 917 20.26 9.52 11.89
CA THR A 917 21.15 9.24 10.78
C THR A 917 21.35 7.74 10.65
N VAL A 918 21.81 7.27 9.50
CA VAL A 918 22.27 5.88 9.32
C VAL A 918 23.42 5.85 8.32
N VAL A 919 24.41 5.03 8.59
CA VAL A 919 25.44 4.68 7.60
C VAL A 919 25.19 3.24 7.14
N HIS A 920 24.90 3.10 5.86
CA HIS A 920 24.79 1.79 5.21
C HIS A 920 26.17 1.38 4.70
N LEU A 921 26.72 0.30 5.25
CA LEU A 921 27.98 -0.27 4.83
C LEU A 921 27.74 -1.40 3.84
N PHE A 922 27.98 -1.13 2.58
CA PHE A 922 27.89 -2.13 1.51
C PHE A 922 29.23 -2.86 1.43
N VAL A 923 29.26 -4.16 1.77
CA VAL A 923 30.49 -4.94 1.90
C VAL A 923 31.09 -5.32 0.53
N GLY A 924 30.31 -5.23 -0.55
CA GLY A 924 30.77 -5.53 -1.91
C GLY A 924 30.95 -7.03 -2.21
N GLU A 925 30.96 -7.88 -1.19
CA GLU A 925 31.16 -9.33 -1.31
C GLU A 925 30.24 -10.11 -0.36
N GLU A 926 30.17 -11.44 -0.54
CA GLU A 926 29.47 -12.32 0.39
C GLU A 926 30.30 -12.55 1.65
N ILE A 927 29.68 -12.35 2.81
CA ILE A 927 30.33 -12.67 4.09
C ILE A 927 30.15 -14.17 4.37
N THR A 928 31.23 -14.94 4.38
CA THR A 928 31.16 -16.40 4.48
C THR A 928 30.99 -16.93 5.91
N ASP A 929 31.42 -16.19 6.95
CA ASP A 929 31.33 -16.59 8.36
C ASP A 929 30.68 -15.49 9.20
N ARG A 930 29.68 -15.86 10.02
CA ARG A 930 29.02 -14.99 10.99
C ARG A 930 29.97 -14.34 12.01
N LYS A 931 31.12 -15.00 12.32
CA LYS A 931 32.13 -14.45 13.21
C LYS A 931 32.75 -13.17 12.65
N ILE A 932 32.93 -13.11 11.33
CA ILE A 932 33.41 -11.91 10.64
C ILE A 932 32.48 -10.74 10.90
N VAL A 933 31.16 -10.96 10.80
CA VAL A 933 30.15 -9.92 11.06
C VAL A 933 30.24 -9.46 12.52
N LYS A 934 30.30 -10.39 13.46
CA LYS A 934 30.44 -10.08 14.90
C LYS A 934 31.64 -9.18 15.15
N GLU A 935 32.83 -9.60 14.68
CA GLU A 935 34.07 -8.84 14.84
C GLU A 935 34.00 -7.48 14.12
N LEU A 936 33.36 -7.41 12.95
CA LEU A 936 33.16 -6.16 12.22
C LEU A 936 32.27 -5.19 13.02
N VAL A 937 31.12 -5.64 13.50
CA VAL A 937 30.23 -4.80 14.34
C VAL A 937 30.98 -4.33 15.59
N LYS A 938 31.71 -5.24 16.26
CA LYS A 938 32.54 -4.92 17.42
C LYS A 938 33.60 -3.86 17.11
N THR A 939 34.35 -4.05 16.04
CA THR A 939 35.39 -3.10 15.58
C THR A 939 34.78 -1.72 15.31
N ILE A 940 33.62 -1.66 14.68
CA ILE A 940 32.94 -0.39 14.38
C ILE A 940 32.55 0.32 15.66
N VAL A 941 31.86 -0.35 16.59
CA VAL A 941 31.35 0.31 17.80
C VAL A 941 32.46 0.69 18.79
N GLU A 942 33.60 -0.01 18.79
CA GLU A 942 34.73 0.31 19.64
C GLU A 942 35.61 1.45 19.10
N ASN A 943 35.72 1.60 17.77
CA ASN A 943 36.69 2.52 17.17
C ASN A 943 36.06 3.75 16.53
N PHE A 944 34.76 3.73 16.19
CA PHE A 944 34.04 4.85 15.53
C PHE A 944 32.89 5.36 16.40
N LYS A 945 32.60 6.67 16.26
CA LYS A 945 31.49 7.35 16.95
C LYS A 945 30.19 7.28 16.16
N ILE A 946 30.16 6.64 14.99
CA ILE A 946 28.98 6.49 14.14
C ILE A 946 27.79 6.02 14.99
N PRO A 947 26.72 6.82 15.09
CA PRO A 947 25.65 6.54 16.05
C PRO A 947 24.76 5.38 15.68
N TYR A 948 24.56 5.13 14.36
CA TYR A 948 23.60 4.17 13.83
C TYR A 948 24.04 3.67 12.46
N PHE A 949 24.08 2.38 12.27
CA PHE A 949 24.56 1.78 11.03
C PHE A 949 23.92 0.43 10.73
N SER A 950 24.01 0.01 9.47
CA SER A 950 23.70 -1.35 9.02
C SER A 950 24.86 -1.90 8.18
N ILE A 951 25.05 -3.22 8.21
CA ILE A 951 25.98 -3.93 7.35
C ILE A 951 25.16 -4.64 6.29
N THR A 952 25.34 -4.26 5.04
CA THR A 952 24.59 -4.82 3.91
C THR A 952 25.53 -5.69 3.08
N PRO A 953 25.40 -7.03 3.15
CA PRO A 953 26.15 -7.95 2.29
C PRO A 953 25.67 -7.79 0.84
N THR A 954 26.49 -8.20 -0.10
CA THR A 954 26.09 -8.28 -1.50
C THR A 954 25.07 -9.39 -1.69
N PHE A 955 24.00 -9.07 -2.37
CA PHE A 955 22.99 -10.03 -2.79
C PHE A 955 22.54 -9.71 -4.22
N SER A 956 22.07 -10.74 -4.91
CA SER A 956 21.41 -10.62 -6.21
C SER A 956 19.91 -10.80 -6.04
N ILE A 957 19.13 -10.23 -6.93
CA ILE A 957 17.67 -10.39 -6.93
C ILE A 957 17.29 -11.17 -8.18
N CYS A 958 16.74 -12.37 -7.95
CA CYS A 958 16.10 -13.14 -9.01
C CYS A 958 14.60 -12.81 -9.04
N PRO A 959 14.01 -12.46 -10.20
CA PRO A 959 12.57 -12.21 -10.29
C PRO A 959 11.72 -13.39 -9.83
N VAL A 960 12.22 -14.63 -10.00
CA VAL A 960 11.53 -15.87 -9.61
C VAL A 960 11.79 -16.24 -8.16
N HIS A 961 13.07 -16.22 -7.71
CA HIS A 961 13.49 -16.73 -6.40
C HIS A 961 13.71 -15.64 -5.33
N GLY A 962 13.54 -14.35 -5.69
CA GLY A 962 13.74 -13.25 -4.77
C GLY A 962 15.21 -13.00 -4.43
N TYR A 963 15.52 -12.70 -3.15
CA TYR A 963 16.87 -12.39 -2.69
C TYR A 963 17.77 -13.62 -2.65
N LEU A 964 18.93 -13.53 -3.31
CA LEU A 964 19.96 -14.56 -3.38
C LEU A 964 21.25 -14.01 -2.76
N PRO A 965 21.81 -14.64 -1.71
CA PRO A 965 23.07 -14.20 -1.11
C PRO A 965 24.21 -14.26 -2.14
N GLY A 966 25.07 -13.24 -2.15
CA GLY A 966 26.21 -13.13 -3.05
C GLY A 966 25.90 -12.46 -4.38
N LYS A 967 26.94 -12.17 -5.15
CA LYS A 967 26.88 -11.58 -6.48
C LYS A 967 26.74 -12.67 -7.53
N HIS A 968 25.57 -12.80 -8.09
CA HIS A 968 25.27 -13.75 -9.17
C HIS A 968 24.99 -13.00 -10.48
N GLU A 969 25.71 -13.31 -11.52
CA GLU A 969 25.38 -12.85 -12.89
C GLU A 969 24.14 -13.55 -13.41
N PHE A 970 23.91 -14.78 -12.97
CA PHE A 970 22.73 -15.60 -13.27
C PHE A 970 22.23 -16.24 -11.98
N CYS A 971 20.92 -16.52 -11.92
CA CYS A 971 20.35 -17.22 -10.80
C CYS A 971 20.98 -18.63 -10.65
N PRO A 972 21.49 -18.99 -9.45
CA PRO A 972 22.06 -20.32 -9.22
C PRO A 972 21.01 -21.43 -9.16
N HIS A 973 19.72 -21.07 -9.02
CA HIS A 973 18.62 -22.03 -9.00
C HIS A 973 18.05 -22.18 -10.41
N PRO A 974 17.69 -23.41 -10.83
CA PRO A 974 17.11 -23.64 -12.15
C PRO A 974 15.74 -22.97 -12.25
N HIS A 975 15.47 -22.35 -13.40
CA HIS A 975 14.15 -21.85 -13.79
C HIS A 975 13.51 -22.84 -14.74
N THR A 976 12.22 -23.04 -14.64
CA THR A 976 11.44 -23.74 -15.65
C THR A 976 11.03 -22.75 -16.75
N GLU A 977 10.70 -23.26 -17.95
CA GLU A 977 10.15 -22.42 -19.02
C GLU A 977 8.87 -21.71 -18.54
N GLU A 978 8.04 -22.40 -17.74
CA GLU A 978 6.84 -21.87 -17.13
C GLU A 978 7.14 -20.71 -16.15
N ASP A 979 8.23 -20.79 -15.37
CA ASP A 979 8.67 -19.70 -14.50
C ASP A 979 9.10 -18.46 -15.29
N LEU A 980 9.80 -18.65 -16.39
CA LEU A 980 10.30 -17.55 -17.24
C LEU A 980 9.16 -16.84 -17.98
N GLU A 981 8.23 -17.61 -18.55
CA GLU A 981 7.02 -17.07 -19.18
C GLU A 981 6.13 -16.33 -18.18
N LYS A 982 5.97 -16.86 -16.97
CA LYS A 982 5.16 -16.28 -15.91
C LYS A 982 5.64 -14.89 -15.47
N PHE A 983 6.93 -14.64 -15.54
CA PHE A 983 7.53 -13.34 -15.21
C PHE A 983 7.80 -12.46 -16.44
N GLY A 984 7.39 -12.90 -17.67
CA GLY A 984 7.58 -12.15 -18.90
C GLY A 984 9.06 -11.94 -19.24
N ILE A 985 9.93 -12.88 -18.85
CA ILE A 985 11.37 -12.80 -19.09
C ILE A 985 11.65 -13.46 -20.45
N GLU A 986 11.77 -12.64 -21.48
CA GLU A 986 12.33 -13.06 -22.75
C GLU A 986 13.86 -13.16 -22.61
N ILE A 987 14.41 -14.37 -22.77
CA ILE A 987 15.87 -14.57 -22.74
C ILE A 987 16.42 -14.23 -24.14
N GLU A 988 16.68 -12.97 -24.42
CA GLU A 988 17.69 -12.62 -25.41
C GLU A 988 19.08 -12.77 -24.79
N LEU A 989 19.65 -13.96 -24.86
CA LEU A 989 21.04 -14.17 -24.51
C LEU A 989 21.93 -13.54 -25.60
N PRO A 990 22.73 -12.51 -25.29
CA PRO A 990 23.71 -12.00 -26.26
C PRO A 990 24.64 -13.14 -26.69
N ILE A 991 24.91 -13.26 -27.96
CA ILE A 991 25.80 -14.29 -28.58
C ILE A 991 27.15 -14.39 -27.86
N THR A 992 27.66 -13.28 -27.29
CA THR A 992 28.87 -13.19 -26.49
C THR A 992 28.79 -13.89 -25.13
N LEU A 993 27.62 -14.09 -24.57
CA LEU A 993 27.38 -14.79 -23.30
C LEU A 993 27.21 -16.30 -23.51
N LEU A 994 26.61 -16.72 -24.64
CA LEU A 994 26.54 -18.13 -25.03
C LEU A 994 27.94 -18.76 -25.16
N ALA A 995 28.94 -18.01 -25.59
CA ALA A 995 30.32 -18.48 -25.71
C ALA A 995 31.05 -18.68 -24.34
N LYS A 996 30.47 -18.21 -23.23
CA LYS A 996 31.02 -18.34 -21.86
C LYS A 996 30.33 -19.41 -21.02
N LEU A 997 29.29 -20.05 -21.52
CA LEU A 997 28.56 -21.10 -20.78
C LEU A 997 29.39 -22.41 -20.82
N PRO A 998 29.48 -23.16 -19.73
CA PRO A 998 30.12 -24.48 -19.73
C PRO A 998 29.41 -25.43 -20.70
N GLU A 999 30.16 -26.29 -21.39
CA GLU A 999 29.64 -27.21 -22.42
C GLU A 999 28.45 -28.10 -21.98
N LYS A 1000 28.29 -28.28 -20.66
CA LYS A 1000 27.14 -28.97 -20.07
C LYS A 1000 25.83 -28.15 -20.09
N ALA A 1001 25.88 -26.86 -20.20
CA ALA A 1001 24.70 -25.99 -20.28
C ALA A 1001 24.14 -25.94 -21.73
N TYR A 1002 25.02 -26.08 -22.74
CA TYR A 1002 24.64 -26.14 -24.15
C TYR A 1002 23.77 -27.36 -24.53
N LYS A 1003 23.81 -28.44 -23.76
CA LYS A 1003 23.05 -29.67 -24.06
C LYS A 1003 21.63 -29.66 -23.47
N LYS A 1004 21.24 -28.59 -22.77
CA LYS A 1004 19.91 -28.42 -22.17
C LYS A 1004 19.11 -27.21 -22.73
N LEU A 1005 19.75 -26.39 -23.56
CA LEU A 1005 19.14 -25.41 -24.45
C LEU A 1005 18.98 -26.05 -25.85
#